data_c6382b901b07b864f9cb663c42ceadd4
#
_entry.id   c6382b901b07b864f9cb663c42ceadd4
#
_cell.length_a   1.000
_cell.length_b   1.000
_cell.length_c   1.000
_cell.angle_alpha   90.00
_cell.angle_beta   90.00
_cell.angle_gamma   90.00
#
_symmetry.space_group_name_H-M   'P 1'
#
loop_
_entity.id
_entity.type
_entity.pdbx_description
1 polymer ?
#
loop_
_entity_poly.entity_id
_entity_poly.type
_entity_poly.pdbx_seq_one_letter_code
_entity_poly.pdbx_strand_id
1 'polypeptide(L)'
;MKTHVQTENQDNSNFQHLQSIMLSKRSAYYVKSESSSNPVSAEIAKEIFDEIDTEMLRLGYIMSAHLKLSLKQLSEESLIEEAKSLIYTLSEAKGDLNNFVTLHANFPYTAQDQSYHDKRVGVIFNHIFGFKTKPASLHVKLPCGCPCELFDLSMFNACPICQHQFESFSDNVEGEKQGTVEFTLNDNIVKLSQVGLASKADLFEVFGNLLASSTSVTAFDKEFVKQVIIAFKEEALEYIPVSIAHKEQLCFLTGVISEHLPDAIELMRHKFKTYTDVLRLAAYLSGFDVSLEACKKIRFKLSRKQRKLVMTLLDRHMLMEDMIRRRGLFLALGRYLHVGAESNKYPHAAHAFNVLRNDHKSIKTFNSKKEALLMDAMGVQQTPKGTIPKKDVEIHLHNTSLKVTIGDTVGDKTLRTLLAMCSEKHESVESSEKLAIDLKERGEAFTALVSLLSSRPGEFARNIDLMLRIGDALGDDYTEIVINTLEKSVVHELKISQLFQLRAYFNSRVVNEGYRYFIPKGNRAKLFYLEEDKRDSLSQANANKVSLCLLAEINNRLSQKESLGTVYIDPALKNIVLPLSMRSIASSLSLYPRGSRIPLDKDADILRMFMYWKGEVDFDLSAKALDESWNTMKDIGYWTYWNCEPADTYSDWNQDEWARFSGDIQDAPLGAAECIDINIKKCSDMGIRYVVMFVNIFSGGKFEDYNAFVGVMERKDAKVGELFEPSSVSQKLDLVGESKGCVPLILDVEDMSYFVCDMDSSTRADGLNSSTESKKMINIAKSTEAMSRTNPTMYDLALANAVARGQRVTLVDKPIEEIVNDEVVKHEIDFRFDMDFAMQLDTVMGKWLVD
;
A
#
# COMPACT_ATOMS: atom_id res chain seq x y z
N MET A 1 5.94 -41.82 7.77
CA MET A 1 6.46 -40.84 8.74
C MET A 1 6.98 -39.55 8.09
N LYS A 2 7.85 -39.57 7.07
CA LYS A 2 8.33 -38.30 6.45
C LYS A 2 7.22 -37.46 5.77
N THR A 3 6.19 -38.06 5.23
CA THR A 3 5.06 -37.37 4.59
C THR A 3 4.09 -36.75 5.62
N HIS A 4 3.89 -37.33 6.78
CA HIS A 4 3.03 -36.76 7.83
C HIS A 4 3.68 -35.54 8.49
N VAL A 5 4.97 -35.57 8.81
CA VAL A 5 5.69 -34.45 9.41
C VAL A 5 5.81 -33.25 8.46
N GLN A 6 5.89 -33.50 7.14
CA GLN A 6 5.88 -32.42 6.14
C GLN A 6 4.49 -31.78 5.96
N THR A 7 3.40 -32.54 6.09
CA THR A 7 2.03 -32.00 6.04
C THR A 7 1.68 -31.22 7.30
N GLU A 8 2.00 -31.68 8.48
CA GLU A 8 1.77 -30.96 9.75
C GLU A 8 2.54 -29.64 9.82
N ASN A 9 3.82 -29.61 9.39
CA ASN A 9 4.62 -28.38 9.33
C ASN A 9 4.07 -27.38 8.29
N GLN A 10 3.49 -27.88 7.20
CA GLN A 10 2.91 -27.02 6.16
C GLN A 10 1.54 -26.47 6.58
N ASP A 11 0.73 -27.23 7.28
CA ASP A 11 -0.56 -26.80 7.82
C ASP A 11 -0.37 -25.75 8.94
N ASN A 12 0.62 -25.90 9.79
CA ASN A 12 0.96 -24.89 10.83
C ASN A 12 1.45 -23.59 10.20
N SER A 13 2.33 -23.65 9.20
CA SER A 13 2.81 -22.46 8.49
C SER A 13 1.67 -21.71 7.76
N ASN A 14 0.74 -22.44 7.15
CA ASN A 14 -0.41 -21.88 6.49
C ASN A 14 -1.34 -21.14 7.45
N PHE A 15 -1.56 -21.73 8.63
CA PHE A 15 -2.44 -21.14 9.62
C PHE A 15 -1.84 -19.89 10.28
N GLN A 16 -0.53 -19.85 10.48
CA GLN A 16 0.17 -18.65 10.97
C GLN A 16 -0.01 -17.45 10.06
N HIS A 17 0.02 -17.67 8.74
CA HIS A 17 -0.24 -16.59 7.78
C HIS A 17 -1.66 -16.01 7.91
N LEU A 18 -2.67 -16.85 8.16
CA LEU A 18 -4.03 -16.40 8.45
C LEU A 18 -4.07 -15.52 9.70
N GLN A 19 -3.36 -15.91 10.77
CA GLN A 19 -3.27 -15.13 12.01
C GLN A 19 -2.61 -13.77 11.80
N SER A 20 -1.51 -13.72 11.07
CA SER A 20 -0.79 -12.47 10.77
C SER A 20 -1.68 -11.48 9.99
N ILE A 21 -2.53 -11.97 9.08
CA ILE A 21 -3.51 -11.14 8.38
C ILE A 21 -4.63 -10.67 9.31
N MET A 22 -5.18 -11.54 10.15
CA MET A 22 -6.23 -11.15 11.10
C MET A 22 -5.72 -10.10 12.09
N LEU A 23 -4.51 -10.26 12.59
CA LEU A 23 -3.84 -9.27 13.43
C LEU A 23 -3.68 -7.93 12.68
N SER A 24 -3.20 -7.97 11.43
CA SER A 24 -2.98 -6.77 10.61
C SER A 24 -4.28 -6.03 10.23
N LYS A 25 -5.37 -6.75 9.93
CA LYS A 25 -6.60 -6.16 9.37
C LYS A 25 -7.68 -5.92 10.41
N ARG A 26 -7.64 -6.62 11.53
CA ARG A 26 -8.68 -6.58 12.58
C ARG A 26 -8.12 -6.35 13.98
N SER A 27 -6.79 -6.26 14.15
CA SER A 27 -6.16 -6.27 15.47
C SER A 27 -6.70 -7.43 16.34
N ALA A 28 -6.92 -8.59 15.73
CA ALA A 28 -7.60 -9.71 16.37
C ALA A 28 -6.92 -11.04 16.06
N TYR A 29 -7.10 -12.00 16.94
CA TYR A 29 -6.60 -13.35 16.83
C TYR A 29 -7.76 -14.33 16.63
N TYR A 30 -7.64 -15.24 15.67
CA TYR A 30 -8.63 -16.28 15.41
C TYR A 30 -8.29 -17.55 16.16
N VAL A 31 -9.08 -17.94 17.16
CA VAL A 31 -8.91 -19.17 17.92
C VAL A 31 -9.37 -20.35 17.08
N LYS A 32 -8.44 -21.22 16.70
CA LYS A 32 -8.71 -22.39 15.85
C LYS A 32 -9.33 -23.54 16.63
N SER A 33 -8.87 -23.69 17.90
CA SER A 33 -9.27 -24.78 18.76
C SER A 33 -10.72 -24.65 19.21
N GLU A 34 -11.44 -25.77 19.24
CA GLU A 34 -12.82 -25.79 19.72
C GLU A 34 -12.88 -25.80 21.24
N SER A 35 -13.95 -25.24 21.81
CA SER A 35 -14.22 -25.28 23.24
C SER A 35 -14.28 -26.69 23.75
N SER A 36 -13.58 -26.95 24.87
CA SER A 36 -13.49 -28.28 25.46
C SER A 36 -14.62 -28.55 26.43
N SER A 37 -15.10 -29.79 26.45
CA SER A 37 -16.01 -30.26 27.50
C SER A 37 -15.32 -30.37 28.89
N ASN A 38 -13.97 -30.34 28.92
CA ASN A 38 -13.15 -30.35 30.12
C ASN A 38 -12.11 -29.20 30.01
N PRO A 39 -12.54 -27.94 30.26
CA PRO A 39 -11.65 -26.79 30.15
C PRO A 39 -10.54 -26.83 31.19
N VAL A 40 -9.45 -26.11 30.91
CA VAL A 40 -8.31 -25.97 31.82
C VAL A 40 -8.72 -25.52 33.23
N SER A 41 -8.08 -26.04 34.28
CA SER A 41 -8.36 -25.59 35.63
C SER A 41 -7.99 -24.13 35.86
N ALA A 42 -8.72 -23.45 36.75
CA ALA A 42 -8.52 -22.02 37.02
C ALA A 42 -7.08 -21.69 37.49
N GLU A 43 -6.45 -22.62 38.23
CA GLU A 43 -5.09 -22.45 38.74
C GLU A 43 -4.04 -22.53 37.62
N ILE A 44 -4.12 -23.55 36.77
CA ILE A 44 -3.24 -23.72 35.62
C ILE A 44 -3.48 -22.63 34.59
N ALA A 45 -4.76 -22.28 34.34
CA ALA A 45 -5.11 -21.18 33.43
C ALA A 45 -4.47 -19.86 33.86
N LYS A 46 -4.49 -19.56 35.17
CA LYS A 46 -3.86 -18.35 35.70
C LYS A 46 -2.36 -18.31 35.42
N GLU A 47 -1.64 -19.41 35.65
CA GLU A 47 -0.19 -19.48 35.40
C GLU A 47 0.12 -19.24 33.90
N ILE A 48 -0.64 -19.88 33.01
CA ILE A 48 -0.46 -19.71 31.56
C ILE A 48 -0.78 -18.27 31.13
N PHE A 49 -1.86 -17.67 31.62
CA PHE A 49 -2.21 -16.30 31.29
C PHE A 49 -1.23 -15.27 31.84
N ASP A 50 -0.67 -15.49 33.05
CA ASP A 50 0.36 -14.60 33.58
C ASP A 50 1.60 -14.57 32.66
N GLU A 51 1.97 -15.72 32.04
CA GLU A 51 3.04 -15.78 31.05
C GLU A 51 2.67 -15.13 29.72
N ILE A 52 1.45 -15.40 29.21
CA ILE A 52 0.96 -14.78 27.95
C ILE A 52 0.91 -13.26 28.08
N ASP A 53 0.29 -12.74 29.13
CA ASP A 53 0.13 -11.31 29.36
C ASP A 53 1.50 -10.62 29.49
N THR A 54 2.47 -11.26 30.16
CA THR A 54 3.83 -10.75 30.28
C THR A 54 4.53 -10.64 28.92
N GLU A 55 4.44 -11.68 28.09
CA GLU A 55 5.05 -11.66 26.75
C GLU A 55 4.34 -10.68 25.82
N MET A 56 3.00 -10.58 25.89
CA MET A 56 2.24 -9.60 25.13
C MET A 56 2.65 -8.17 25.48
N LEU A 57 2.76 -7.84 26.77
CA LEU A 57 3.23 -6.52 27.23
C LEU A 57 4.63 -6.21 26.71
N ARG A 58 5.56 -7.17 26.77
CA ARG A 58 6.90 -7.02 26.22
C ARG A 58 6.89 -6.71 24.71
N LEU A 59 5.91 -7.26 23.99
CA LEU A 59 5.72 -7.02 22.56
C LEU A 59 4.90 -5.76 22.26
N GLY A 60 4.38 -5.07 23.27
CA GLY A 60 3.55 -3.89 23.11
C GLY A 60 2.08 -4.21 22.84
N TYR A 61 1.57 -5.33 23.35
CA TYR A 61 0.17 -5.75 23.18
C TYR A 61 -0.51 -6.06 24.52
N ILE A 62 -1.84 -5.98 24.51
CA ILE A 62 -2.73 -6.46 25.58
C ILE A 62 -3.82 -7.35 24.97
N MET A 63 -4.31 -8.30 25.76
CA MET A 63 -5.39 -9.20 25.34
C MET A 63 -6.75 -8.61 25.67
N SER A 64 -7.72 -8.71 24.75
CA SER A 64 -9.10 -8.36 25.06
C SER A 64 -9.76 -9.36 25.99
N ALA A 65 -10.79 -8.91 26.72
CA ALA A 65 -11.57 -9.76 27.63
C ALA A 65 -12.22 -10.94 26.87
N HIS A 66 -12.76 -10.70 25.66
CA HIS A 66 -13.38 -11.73 24.84
C HIS A 66 -12.39 -12.79 24.37
N LEU A 67 -11.19 -12.40 23.94
CA LEU A 67 -10.14 -13.36 23.56
C LEU A 67 -9.73 -14.21 24.77
N LYS A 68 -9.54 -13.57 25.94
CA LYS A 68 -9.19 -14.25 27.17
C LYS A 68 -10.28 -15.24 27.61
N LEU A 69 -11.56 -14.85 27.52
CA LEU A 69 -12.68 -15.74 27.82
C LEU A 69 -12.75 -16.94 26.86
N SER A 70 -12.54 -16.72 25.56
CA SER A 70 -12.51 -17.80 24.58
C SER A 70 -11.38 -18.80 24.84
N LEU A 71 -10.19 -18.33 25.13
CA LEU A 71 -9.04 -19.18 25.48
C LEU A 71 -9.26 -19.99 26.76
N LYS A 72 -9.96 -19.45 27.77
CA LYS A 72 -10.32 -20.16 29.02
C LYS A 72 -11.26 -21.36 28.81
N GLN A 73 -11.95 -21.44 27.66
CA GLN A 73 -12.82 -22.57 27.33
C GLN A 73 -12.07 -23.76 26.72
N LEU A 74 -10.78 -23.64 26.49
CA LEU A 74 -9.97 -24.68 25.87
C LEU A 74 -9.47 -25.70 26.89
N SER A 75 -9.08 -26.90 26.42
CA SER A 75 -8.27 -27.81 27.22
C SER A 75 -6.88 -27.23 27.47
N GLU A 76 -6.16 -27.72 28.51
CA GLU A 76 -4.80 -27.27 28.81
C GLU A 76 -3.89 -27.36 27.58
N GLU A 77 -3.91 -28.50 26.87
CA GLU A 77 -3.09 -28.72 25.68
C GLU A 77 -3.41 -27.73 24.56
N SER A 78 -4.69 -27.53 24.26
CA SER A 78 -5.13 -26.57 23.24
C SER A 78 -4.83 -25.13 23.62
N LEU A 79 -4.96 -24.77 24.91
CA LEU A 79 -4.60 -23.43 25.39
C LEU A 79 -3.11 -23.14 25.18
N ILE A 80 -2.23 -24.11 25.50
CA ILE A 80 -0.79 -23.96 25.29
C ILE A 80 -0.44 -23.82 23.81
N GLU A 81 -1.09 -24.59 22.93
CA GLU A 81 -0.88 -24.49 21.48
C GLU A 81 -1.32 -23.13 20.94
N GLU A 82 -2.50 -22.65 21.32
CA GLU A 82 -3.02 -21.32 20.89
C GLU A 82 -2.14 -20.19 21.46
N ALA A 83 -1.72 -20.29 22.71
CA ALA A 83 -0.82 -19.33 23.34
C ALA A 83 0.52 -19.21 22.59
N LYS A 84 1.12 -20.35 22.22
CA LYS A 84 2.35 -20.36 21.41
C LYS A 84 2.14 -19.72 20.04
N SER A 85 1.03 -20.05 19.40
CA SER A 85 0.68 -19.48 18.10
C SER A 85 0.44 -17.97 18.17
N LEU A 86 -0.26 -17.49 19.21
CA LEU A 86 -0.50 -16.08 19.47
C LEU A 86 0.83 -15.33 19.67
N ILE A 87 1.64 -15.75 20.60
CA ILE A 87 2.93 -15.10 20.89
C ILE A 87 3.86 -15.15 19.69
N TYR A 88 3.90 -16.25 18.95
CA TYR A 88 4.67 -16.34 17.72
C TYR A 88 4.20 -15.28 16.69
N THR A 89 2.87 -15.17 16.46
CA THR A 89 2.30 -14.20 15.53
C THR A 89 2.63 -12.76 15.93
N LEU A 90 2.52 -12.42 17.20
CA LEU A 90 2.86 -11.09 17.73
C LEU A 90 4.36 -10.79 17.62
N SER A 91 5.20 -11.77 17.92
CA SER A 91 6.66 -11.65 17.82
C SER A 91 7.11 -11.46 16.36
N GLU A 92 6.54 -12.22 15.42
CA GLU A 92 6.78 -12.05 13.98
C GLU A 92 6.41 -10.65 13.53
N ALA A 93 5.28 -10.19 13.97
CA ALA A 93 4.73 -8.89 13.66
C ALA A 93 5.63 -7.73 14.09
N LYS A 94 6.27 -7.84 15.24
CA LYS A 94 7.23 -6.87 15.75
C LYS A 94 8.67 -7.10 15.27
N GLY A 95 8.96 -8.26 14.67
CA GLY A 95 10.31 -8.64 14.28
C GLY A 95 11.14 -9.26 15.39
N ASP A 96 10.52 -9.64 16.51
CA ASP A 96 11.19 -10.18 17.70
C ASP A 96 11.74 -11.61 17.56
N LEU A 97 11.29 -12.36 16.54
CA LEU A 97 11.79 -13.70 16.24
C LEU A 97 13.22 -13.73 15.69
N ASN A 98 13.82 -12.56 15.48
CA ASN A 98 15.07 -12.40 14.78
C ASN A 98 16.25 -12.15 15.74
N ASN A 99 17.45 -12.40 15.23
CA ASN A 99 18.68 -12.16 15.95
C ASN A 99 19.19 -10.75 15.67
N PHE A 100 19.24 -9.90 16.68
CA PHE A 100 19.82 -8.56 16.57
C PHE A 100 21.19 -8.55 17.22
N VAL A 101 22.24 -8.28 16.44
CA VAL A 101 23.63 -8.22 16.89
C VAL A 101 24.12 -6.80 16.79
N THR A 102 24.66 -6.25 17.88
CA THR A 102 25.41 -4.99 17.85
C THR A 102 26.86 -5.27 17.57
N LEU A 103 27.45 -4.51 16.67
CA LEU A 103 28.86 -4.63 16.33
C LEU A 103 29.73 -3.51 16.86
N HIS A 104 29.15 -2.46 17.40
CA HIS A 104 29.91 -1.26 17.70
C HIS A 104 29.94 -0.88 19.17
N ALA A 105 31.17 -0.63 19.67
CA ALA A 105 31.43 -0.11 21.01
C ALA A 105 30.83 1.29 21.28
N ASN A 106 30.51 2.01 20.22
CA ASN A 106 29.94 3.37 20.29
C ASN A 106 28.41 3.38 20.29
N PHE A 107 27.80 2.24 20.05
CA PHE A 107 26.34 2.09 20.20
C PHE A 107 26.07 1.60 21.63
N PRO A 108 25.07 2.10 22.35
CA PRO A 108 24.97 1.94 23.80
C PRO A 108 24.70 0.50 24.24
N TYR A 109 24.55 -0.40 23.33
CA TYR A 109 24.31 -1.79 23.65
C TYR A 109 25.44 -2.62 23.17
N THR A 110 26.27 -2.85 24.05
CA THR A 110 27.12 -4.02 23.98
C THR A 110 26.21 -5.22 24.26
N ALA A 111 26.31 -6.23 23.43
CA ALA A 111 25.78 -7.56 23.73
C ALA A 111 26.29 -8.09 25.10
N GLN A 112 26.89 -7.27 25.90
CA GLN A 112 27.45 -7.49 27.24
C GLN A 112 26.52 -7.02 28.36
N ASP A 113 25.40 -6.34 28.03
CA ASP A 113 24.37 -6.10 29.05
C ASP A 113 23.72 -7.45 29.43
N GLN A 114 24.04 -7.92 30.62
CA GLN A 114 23.54 -9.19 31.15
C GLN A 114 22.01 -9.24 31.15
N SER A 115 21.36 -8.10 31.39
CA SER A 115 19.90 -8.00 31.39
C SER A 115 19.30 -8.25 30.01
N TYR A 116 19.95 -7.81 28.93
CA TYR A 116 19.54 -8.08 27.57
C TYR A 116 19.72 -9.55 27.18
N HIS A 117 20.85 -10.16 27.56
CA HIS A 117 21.07 -11.58 27.35
C HIS A 117 20.06 -12.44 28.11
N ASP A 118 19.75 -12.09 29.35
CA ASP A 118 18.79 -12.81 30.17
C ASP A 118 17.38 -12.72 29.58
N LYS A 119 16.97 -11.53 29.11
CA LYS A 119 15.69 -11.34 28.40
C LYS A 119 15.61 -12.13 27.11
N ARG A 120 16.66 -12.11 26.29
CA ARG A 120 16.70 -12.88 25.04
C ARG A 120 16.75 -14.40 25.28
N VAL A 121 17.52 -14.84 26.25
CA VAL A 121 17.54 -16.26 26.66
C VAL A 121 16.15 -16.65 27.13
N GLY A 122 15.47 -15.82 27.91
CA GLY A 122 14.09 -16.03 28.34
C GLY A 122 13.12 -16.18 27.17
N VAL A 123 13.18 -15.27 26.19
CA VAL A 123 12.33 -15.32 24.97
C VAL A 123 12.61 -16.56 24.14
N ILE A 124 13.88 -16.85 23.86
CA ILE A 124 14.28 -18.06 23.12
C ILE A 124 13.87 -19.32 23.89
N PHE A 125 14.06 -19.34 25.21
CA PHE A 125 13.70 -20.45 26.05
C PHE A 125 12.19 -20.67 26.10
N ASN A 126 11.41 -19.60 26.28
CA ASN A 126 9.94 -19.65 26.18
C ASN A 126 9.47 -20.12 24.82
N HIS A 127 10.11 -19.67 23.75
CA HIS A 127 9.77 -20.06 22.38
C HIS A 127 10.08 -21.55 22.11
N ILE A 128 11.21 -22.04 22.56
CA ILE A 128 11.65 -23.44 22.35
C ILE A 128 10.95 -24.41 23.29
N PHE A 129 10.83 -24.06 24.59
CA PHE A 129 10.39 -24.97 25.66
C PHE A 129 8.97 -24.68 26.16
N GLY A 130 8.33 -23.61 25.67
CA GLY A 130 6.99 -23.17 26.08
C GLY A 130 6.92 -22.71 27.53
N PHE A 131 6.59 -21.48 27.78
CA PHE A 131 6.21 -20.86 29.05
C PHE A 131 6.86 -21.40 30.36
N LYS A 132 8.10 -21.84 30.33
CA LYS A 132 8.79 -22.44 31.51
C LYS A 132 9.64 -21.44 32.27
N THR A 133 9.89 -20.25 31.72
CA THR A 133 10.67 -19.21 32.39
C THR A 133 9.85 -17.95 32.52
N LYS A 134 9.75 -17.39 33.73
CA LYS A 134 9.17 -16.07 33.95
C LYS A 134 10.21 -15.03 33.55
N PRO A 135 9.87 -14.12 32.59
CA PRO A 135 10.72 -12.96 32.35
C PRO A 135 10.79 -12.10 33.62
N ALA A 136 11.86 -11.32 33.76
CA ALA A 136 11.97 -10.35 34.84
C ALA A 136 10.74 -9.45 34.87
N SER A 137 10.22 -9.15 36.05
CA SER A 137 9.01 -8.33 36.25
C SER A 137 9.10 -7.01 35.49
N LEU A 138 8.13 -6.78 34.64
CA LEU A 138 7.98 -5.50 33.91
C LEU A 138 7.37 -4.45 34.84
N HIS A 139 8.14 -3.40 35.13
CA HIS A 139 7.64 -2.25 35.88
C HIS A 139 6.98 -1.29 34.88
N VAL A 140 5.66 -1.18 34.93
CA VAL A 140 4.86 -0.28 34.08
C VAL A 140 4.48 0.96 34.90
N LYS A 141 4.69 2.15 34.35
CA LYS A 141 4.05 3.36 34.86
C LYS A 141 2.69 3.52 34.19
N LEU A 142 1.64 3.53 34.99
CA LEU A 142 0.29 3.76 34.50
C LEU A 142 0.09 5.22 34.06
N PRO A 143 -0.94 5.53 33.22
CA PRO A 143 -1.23 6.90 32.81
C PRO A 143 -1.39 7.91 33.95
N CYS A 144 -1.75 7.44 35.15
CA CYS A 144 -1.79 8.24 36.38
C CYS A 144 -0.42 8.49 37.01
N GLY A 145 0.68 7.92 36.46
CA GLY A 145 2.03 8.05 37.01
C GLY A 145 2.41 7.02 38.10
N CYS A 146 1.48 6.15 38.50
CA CYS A 146 1.75 5.13 39.53
C CYS A 146 2.56 3.99 38.96
N PRO A 147 3.60 3.48 39.68
CA PRO A 147 4.30 2.25 39.32
C PRO A 147 3.38 1.06 39.52
N CYS A 148 3.32 0.15 38.60
CA CYS A 148 2.54 -1.07 38.73
C CYS A 148 3.28 -2.26 38.12
N GLU A 149 3.29 -3.39 38.84
CA GLU A 149 3.64 -4.69 38.25
C GLU A 149 2.34 -5.30 37.74
N LEU A 150 2.09 -5.17 36.46
CA LEU A 150 0.83 -5.61 35.85
C LEU A 150 1.06 -6.74 34.88
N PHE A 151 0.31 -7.79 35.08
CA PHE A 151 0.26 -8.94 34.19
C PHE A 151 -1.03 -9.02 33.37
N ASP A 152 -2.02 -8.19 33.69
CA ASP A 152 -3.31 -8.20 33.02
C ASP A 152 -3.99 -6.82 33.10
N LEU A 153 -3.72 -5.97 32.13
CA LEU A 153 -4.30 -4.64 32.06
C LEU A 153 -5.79 -4.66 31.67
N SER A 154 -6.26 -5.72 31.01
CA SER A 154 -7.66 -5.88 30.63
C SER A 154 -8.62 -6.08 31.83
N MET A 155 -8.09 -6.39 32.99
CA MET A 155 -8.84 -6.59 34.24
C MET A 155 -9.05 -5.29 35.03
N PHE A 156 -8.44 -4.18 34.65
CA PHE A 156 -8.43 -2.96 35.44
C PHE A 156 -9.11 -1.82 34.73
N ASN A 157 -10.28 -1.38 35.25
CA ASN A 157 -10.93 -0.13 34.88
C ASN A 157 -10.31 1.06 35.62
N ALA A 158 -9.48 0.81 36.61
CA ALA A 158 -8.88 1.82 37.45
C ALA A 158 -7.50 1.41 37.95
N CYS A 159 -6.64 2.40 38.20
CA CYS A 159 -5.34 2.15 38.84
C CYS A 159 -5.50 1.46 40.20
N PRO A 160 -4.83 0.32 40.45
CA PRO A 160 -4.93 -0.39 41.74
C PRO A 160 -4.34 0.40 42.90
N ILE A 161 -3.51 1.43 42.65
CA ILE A 161 -2.84 2.22 43.70
C ILE A 161 -3.63 3.50 44.01
N CYS A 162 -3.93 4.34 43.00
CA CYS A 162 -4.60 5.63 43.22
C CYS A 162 -6.08 5.64 42.80
N GLN A 163 -6.59 4.53 42.27
CA GLN A 163 -7.97 4.35 41.81
C GLN A 163 -8.41 5.30 40.68
N HIS A 164 -7.46 5.90 39.98
CA HIS A 164 -7.74 6.69 38.78
C HIS A 164 -8.40 5.78 37.72
N GLN A 165 -9.56 6.17 37.21
CA GLN A 165 -10.29 5.41 36.20
C GLN A 165 -9.70 5.65 34.82
N PHE A 166 -9.54 4.58 34.04
CA PHE A 166 -9.05 4.63 32.67
C PHE A 166 -10.23 4.49 31.72
N GLU A 167 -10.57 5.55 31.00
CA GLU A 167 -11.70 5.56 30.06
C GLU A 167 -11.58 4.51 28.93
N SER A 168 -10.38 4.05 28.64
CA SER A 168 -10.10 3.09 27.58
C SER A 168 -10.22 1.61 27.94
N PHE A 169 -10.41 1.28 29.22
CA PHE A 169 -10.52 -0.10 29.73
C PHE A 169 -11.95 -0.48 30.13
N SER A 170 -12.96 0.27 29.76
CA SER A 170 -14.33 -0.07 30.14
C SER A 170 -14.83 -1.31 29.38
N ASP A 171 -15.08 -2.38 30.14
CA ASP A 171 -15.73 -3.62 29.74
C ASP A 171 -17.19 -3.42 29.33
N ASN A 172 -17.46 -2.69 28.27
CA ASN A 172 -18.77 -2.74 27.65
C ASN A 172 -18.78 -3.91 26.68
N VAL A 173 -19.34 -5.01 27.08
CA VAL A 173 -19.47 -6.29 26.36
C VAL A 173 -20.15 -6.16 25.00
N GLU A 174 -20.78 -5.02 24.67
CA GLU A 174 -21.44 -4.74 23.40
C GLU A 174 -20.67 -3.78 22.47
N GLY A 175 -19.45 -3.38 22.83
CA GLY A 175 -18.65 -2.47 22.01
C GLY A 175 -17.22 -2.35 22.51
N GLU A 176 -16.42 -3.45 22.42
CA GLU A 176 -14.98 -3.34 22.67
C GLU A 176 -14.37 -2.29 21.75
N LYS A 177 -13.99 -1.13 22.32
CA LYS A 177 -13.13 -0.19 21.62
C LYS A 177 -11.75 -0.83 21.50
N GLN A 178 -11.31 -1.11 20.29
CA GLN A 178 -9.91 -1.33 20.02
C GLN A 178 -9.20 0.00 20.32
N GLY A 179 -8.51 0.07 21.44
CA GLY A 179 -7.79 1.26 21.89
C GLY A 179 -6.30 1.02 21.92
N THR A 180 -5.53 2.04 21.59
CA THR A 180 -4.10 2.08 21.88
C THR A 180 -3.93 2.81 23.20
N VAL A 181 -3.29 2.16 24.17
CA VAL A 181 -2.99 2.77 25.47
C VAL A 181 -1.51 3.10 25.51
N GLU A 182 -1.18 4.37 25.80
CA GLU A 182 0.20 4.82 25.86
C GLU A 182 0.79 4.62 27.25
N PHE A 183 1.95 3.96 27.34
CA PHE A 183 2.69 3.77 28.58
C PHE A 183 4.17 4.13 28.39
N THR A 184 4.84 4.45 29.48
CA THR A 184 6.30 4.53 29.50
C THR A 184 6.84 3.27 30.18
N LEU A 185 7.52 2.43 29.40
CA LEU A 185 8.20 1.25 29.91
C LEU A 185 9.71 1.53 29.91
N ASN A 186 10.34 1.52 31.08
CA ASN A 186 11.79 1.78 31.21
C ASN A 186 12.24 3.05 30.44
N ASP A 187 11.48 4.14 30.56
CA ASP A 187 11.69 5.43 29.86
C ASP A 187 11.51 5.37 28.33
N ASN A 188 11.08 4.26 27.75
CA ASN A 188 10.71 4.16 26.34
C ASN A 188 9.22 4.45 26.12
N ILE A 189 8.90 4.94 24.92
CA ILE A 189 7.51 5.19 24.52
C ILE A 189 6.92 3.87 24.04
N VAL A 190 5.94 3.37 24.78
CA VAL A 190 5.23 2.13 24.44
C VAL A 190 3.76 2.43 24.20
N LYS A 191 3.29 2.15 23.00
CA LYS A 191 1.87 2.20 22.64
C LYS A 191 1.33 0.76 22.68
N LEU A 192 0.51 0.44 23.69
CA LEU A 192 -0.10 -0.88 23.79
C LEU A 192 -1.30 -1.00 22.85
N SER A 193 -1.26 -1.99 21.99
CA SER A 193 -2.35 -2.32 21.07
C SER A 193 -3.15 -3.50 21.62
N GLN A 194 -4.49 -3.37 21.67
CA GLN A 194 -5.35 -4.46 22.10
C GLN A 194 -5.53 -5.50 20.98
N VAL A 195 -5.42 -6.79 21.34
CA VAL A 195 -5.70 -7.93 20.46
C VAL A 195 -7.07 -8.50 20.79
N GLY A 196 -8.02 -8.33 19.87
CA GLY A 196 -9.38 -8.84 19.99
C GLY A 196 -9.52 -10.32 19.62
N LEU A 197 -10.74 -10.85 19.81
CA LEU A 197 -11.13 -12.17 19.33
C LEU A 197 -11.70 -12.03 17.91
N ALA A 198 -11.10 -12.72 16.93
CA ALA A 198 -11.65 -12.84 15.58
C ALA A 198 -12.56 -14.06 15.49
N SER A 199 -13.69 -13.89 14.82
CA SER A 199 -14.58 -14.98 14.44
C SER A 199 -14.24 -15.53 13.05
N LYS A 200 -14.77 -16.69 12.72
CA LYS A 200 -14.72 -17.24 11.36
C LYS A 200 -15.41 -16.33 10.33
N ALA A 201 -16.46 -15.61 10.76
CA ALA A 201 -17.16 -14.64 9.91
C ALA A 201 -16.24 -13.44 9.56
N ASP A 202 -15.45 -12.93 10.50
CA ASP A 202 -14.48 -11.87 10.25
C ASP A 202 -13.43 -12.30 9.22
N LEU A 203 -12.96 -13.54 9.32
CA LEU A 203 -12.01 -14.11 8.36
C LEU A 203 -12.60 -14.16 6.94
N PHE A 204 -13.82 -14.61 6.79
CA PHE A 204 -14.52 -14.62 5.49
C PHE A 204 -14.88 -13.20 5.02
N GLU A 205 -15.15 -12.27 5.91
CA GLU A 205 -15.35 -10.86 5.54
C GLU A 205 -14.05 -10.28 4.94
N VAL A 206 -12.90 -10.47 5.58
CA VAL A 206 -11.59 -10.06 5.03
C VAL A 206 -11.36 -10.69 3.66
N PHE A 207 -11.61 -11.98 3.53
CA PHE A 207 -11.48 -12.71 2.26
C PHE A 207 -12.36 -12.11 1.16
N GLY A 208 -13.64 -11.89 1.43
CA GLY A 208 -14.60 -11.29 0.50
C GLY A 208 -14.21 -9.86 0.11
N ASN A 209 -13.82 -9.03 1.08
CA ASN A 209 -13.40 -7.65 0.88
C ASN A 209 -12.17 -7.55 -0.03
N LEU A 210 -11.15 -8.39 0.21
CA LEU A 210 -9.96 -8.44 -0.65
C LEU A 210 -10.31 -8.81 -2.09
N LEU A 211 -11.24 -9.74 -2.30
CA LEU A 211 -11.70 -10.12 -3.64
C LEU A 211 -12.58 -9.06 -4.31
N ALA A 212 -13.39 -8.33 -3.55
CA ALA A 212 -14.24 -7.26 -4.05
C ALA A 212 -13.45 -6.00 -4.42
N SER A 213 -12.26 -5.80 -3.84
CA SER A 213 -11.44 -4.62 -4.06
C SER A 213 -11.26 -4.28 -5.53
N SER A 214 -11.46 -3.00 -5.86
CA SER A 214 -11.23 -2.46 -7.19
C SER A 214 -9.76 -2.17 -7.50
N THR A 215 -8.89 -2.23 -6.48
CA THR A 215 -7.45 -1.99 -6.55
C THR A 215 -6.64 -3.30 -6.46
N SER A 216 -5.36 -3.26 -6.77
CA SER A 216 -4.48 -4.41 -6.56
C SER A 216 -4.24 -4.63 -5.07
N VAL A 217 -4.32 -5.87 -4.63
CA VAL A 217 -3.94 -6.29 -3.27
C VAL A 217 -2.47 -6.70 -3.22
N THR A 218 -1.89 -6.75 -2.02
CA THR A 218 -0.49 -7.12 -1.81
C THR A 218 -0.23 -8.60 -2.12
N ALA A 219 1.03 -9.01 -2.20
CA ALA A 219 1.40 -10.42 -2.31
C ALA A 219 0.98 -11.20 -1.05
N PHE A 220 1.07 -10.55 0.11
CA PHE A 220 0.66 -11.08 1.39
C PHE A 220 -0.84 -11.34 1.46
N ASP A 221 -1.67 -10.38 1.01
CA ASP A 221 -3.13 -10.57 0.90
C ASP A 221 -3.50 -11.69 -0.09
N LYS A 222 -2.74 -11.86 -1.19
CA LYS A 222 -2.97 -12.96 -2.14
C LYS A 222 -2.70 -14.33 -1.51
N GLU A 223 -1.63 -14.44 -0.73
CA GLU A 223 -1.34 -15.69 -0.03
C GLU A 223 -2.44 -16.02 0.99
N PHE A 224 -2.96 -15.02 1.73
CA PHE A 224 -4.13 -15.20 2.59
C PHE A 224 -5.34 -15.75 1.84
N VAL A 225 -5.70 -15.14 0.68
CA VAL A 225 -6.81 -15.63 -0.15
C VAL A 225 -6.60 -17.09 -0.56
N LYS A 226 -5.38 -17.48 -0.91
CA LYS A 226 -5.04 -18.86 -1.24
C LYS A 226 -5.18 -19.78 -0.02
N GLN A 227 -4.69 -19.35 1.15
CA GLN A 227 -4.78 -20.15 2.38
C GLN A 227 -6.22 -20.36 2.84
N VAL A 228 -7.08 -19.34 2.71
CA VAL A 228 -8.53 -19.49 2.99
C VAL A 228 -9.17 -20.55 2.09
N ILE A 229 -8.84 -20.56 0.80
CA ILE A 229 -9.34 -21.61 -0.13
C ILE A 229 -8.84 -23.00 0.25
N ILE A 230 -7.59 -23.13 0.68
CA ILE A 230 -7.00 -24.42 1.10
C ILE A 230 -7.62 -24.90 2.40
N ALA A 231 -7.77 -24.02 3.40
CA ALA A 231 -8.26 -24.39 4.73
C ALA A 231 -9.76 -24.66 4.76
N PHE A 232 -10.57 -23.85 4.08
CA PHE A 232 -12.03 -23.87 4.19
C PHE A 232 -12.75 -24.42 2.95
N LYS A 233 -12.02 -24.72 1.87
CA LYS A 233 -12.50 -25.41 0.66
C LYS A 233 -13.81 -24.84 0.13
N GLU A 234 -14.86 -25.69 0.03
CA GLU A 234 -16.16 -25.34 -0.55
C GLU A 234 -16.86 -24.22 0.22
N GLU A 235 -16.68 -24.12 1.53
CA GLU A 235 -17.27 -23.08 2.37
C GLU A 235 -16.77 -21.68 1.94
N ALA A 236 -15.49 -21.54 1.61
CA ALA A 236 -14.93 -20.28 1.15
C ALA A 236 -15.54 -19.79 -0.18
N LEU A 237 -16.09 -20.70 -1.01
CA LEU A 237 -16.69 -20.33 -2.29
C LEU A 237 -17.95 -19.49 -2.14
N GLU A 238 -18.68 -19.60 -1.04
CA GLU A 238 -19.91 -18.84 -0.76
C GLU A 238 -19.62 -17.34 -0.57
N TYR A 239 -18.41 -17.02 -0.17
CA TYR A 239 -17.98 -15.64 0.09
C TYR A 239 -17.27 -14.98 -1.11
N ILE A 240 -17.20 -15.67 -2.25
CA ILE A 240 -16.65 -15.08 -3.47
C ILE A 240 -17.64 -14.06 -4.04
N PRO A 241 -17.26 -12.78 -4.20
CA PRO A 241 -18.14 -11.77 -4.74
C PRO A 241 -18.68 -12.12 -6.13
N VAL A 242 -19.93 -11.72 -6.40
CA VAL A 242 -20.56 -11.92 -7.73
C VAL A 242 -19.70 -11.27 -8.81
N SER A 243 -19.15 -10.08 -8.54
CA SER A 243 -18.26 -9.38 -9.45
C SER A 243 -16.88 -9.21 -8.80
N ILE A 244 -15.82 -9.59 -9.51
CA ILE A 244 -14.43 -9.33 -9.15
C ILE A 244 -13.92 -8.21 -10.05
N ALA A 245 -13.83 -7.01 -9.50
CA ALA A 245 -13.52 -5.81 -10.26
C ALA A 245 -12.08 -5.78 -10.78
N HIS A 246 -11.12 -6.35 -10.03
CA HIS A 246 -9.71 -6.34 -10.38
C HIS A 246 -9.31 -7.61 -11.14
N LYS A 247 -8.90 -7.44 -12.40
CA LYS A 247 -8.63 -8.56 -13.32
C LYS A 247 -7.50 -9.49 -12.88
N GLU A 248 -6.50 -8.97 -12.19
CA GLU A 248 -5.38 -9.77 -11.67
C GLU A 248 -5.86 -10.69 -10.53
N GLN A 249 -6.73 -10.20 -9.65
CA GLN A 249 -7.36 -11.01 -8.59
C GLN A 249 -8.24 -12.11 -9.16
N LEU A 250 -9.05 -11.79 -10.18
CA LEU A 250 -9.85 -12.80 -10.89
C LEU A 250 -8.98 -13.94 -11.41
N CYS A 251 -7.88 -13.61 -12.08
CA CYS A 251 -6.99 -14.60 -12.70
C CYS A 251 -6.24 -15.42 -11.64
N PHE A 252 -5.77 -14.76 -10.58
CA PHE A 252 -5.12 -15.38 -9.44
C PHE A 252 -6.05 -16.37 -8.74
N LEU A 253 -7.25 -15.92 -8.31
CA LEU A 253 -8.24 -16.75 -7.63
C LEU A 253 -8.65 -17.96 -8.50
N THR A 254 -8.88 -17.73 -9.81
CA THR A 254 -9.22 -18.83 -10.74
C THR A 254 -8.10 -19.86 -10.82
N GLY A 255 -6.84 -19.42 -10.78
CA GLY A 255 -5.69 -20.30 -10.73
C GLY A 255 -5.68 -21.14 -9.46
N VAL A 256 -5.86 -20.53 -8.29
CA VAL A 256 -5.93 -21.22 -6.99
C VAL A 256 -7.08 -22.25 -6.97
N ILE A 257 -8.28 -21.86 -7.41
CA ILE A 257 -9.43 -22.78 -7.50
C ILE A 257 -9.13 -23.93 -8.46
N SER A 258 -8.51 -23.65 -9.61
CA SER A 258 -8.12 -24.70 -10.58
C SER A 258 -7.15 -25.73 -9.99
N GLU A 259 -6.32 -25.34 -9.02
CA GLU A 259 -5.34 -26.21 -8.38
C GLU A 259 -5.92 -26.98 -7.19
N HIS A 260 -6.72 -26.34 -6.35
CA HIS A 260 -7.17 -26.88 -5.07
C HIS A 260 -8.64 -27.36 -5.09
N LEU A 261 -9.50 -26.74 -5.91
CA LEU A 261 -10.94 -27.05 -6.02
C LEU A 261 -11.37 -27.15 -7.51
N PRO A 262 -10.83 -28.07 -8.31
CA PRO A 262 -11.01 -28.09 -9.76
C PRO A 262 -12.47 -28.22 -10.21
N ASP A 263 -13.34 -28.81 -9.40
CA ASP A 263 -14.76 -28.98 -9.71
C ASP A 263 -15.55 -27.65 -9.59
N ALA A 264 -15.05 -26.69 -8.81
CA ALA A 264 -15.66 -25.37 -8.66
C ALA A 264 -15.28 -24.36 -9.78
N ILE A 265 -14.47 -24.75 -10.76
CA ILE A 265 -13.94 -23.85 -11.80
C ILE A 265 -15.04 -23.21 -12.67
N GLU A 266 -16.20 -23.85 -12.79
CA GLU A 266 -17.34 -23.31 -13.55
C GLU A 266 -17.83 -21.97 -13.00
N LEU A 267 -17.75 -21.73 -11.68
CA LEU A 267 -18.12 -20.48 -11.03
C LEU A 267 -17.31 -19.27 -11.58
N MET A 268 -16.11 -19.54 -12.07
CA MET A 268 -15.19 -18.48 -12.51
C MET A 268 -15.25 -18.21 -14.02
N ARG A 269 -15.72 -19.18 -14.82
CA ARG A 269 -15.65 -19.11 -16.28
C ARG A 269 -16.32 -17.88 -16.88
N HIS A 270 -17.53 -17.55 -16.43
CA HIS A 270 -18.31 -16.44 -17.00
C HIS A 270 -17.74 -15.05 -16.66
N LYS A 271 -16.84 -14.94 -15.67
CA LYS A 271 -16.22 -13.70 -15.21
C LYS A 271 -15.10 -13.20 -16.15
N PHE A 272 -14.55 -14.06 -17.02
CA PHE A 272 -13.53 -13.70 -18.01
C PHE A 272 -14.14 -12.93 -19.19
N LYS A 273 -13.67 -11.71 -19.45
CA LYS A 273 -14.22 -10.82 -20.48
C LYS A 273 -13.23 -10.47 -21.60
N THR A 274 -11.91 -10.66 -21.38
CA THR A 274 -10.86 -10.28 -22.33
C THR A 274 -9.85 -11.39 -22.56
N TYR A 275 -9.23 -11.40 -23.76
CA TYR A 275 -8.12 -12.33 -24.05
C TYR A 275 -6.95 -12.16 -23.09
N THR A 276 -6.68 -10.92 -22.65
CA THR A 276 -5.60 -10.64 -21.68
C THR A 276 -5.88 -11.29 -20.32
N ASP A 277 -7.14 -11.42 -19.89
CA ASP A 277 -7.47 -12.11 -18.65
C ASP A 277 -7.07 -13.59 -18.75
N VAL A 278 -7.36 -14.23 -19.90
CA VAL A 278 -6.97 -15.63 -20.14
C VAL A 278 -5.45 -15.81 -20.21
N LEU A 279 -4.74 -14.85 -20.82
CA LEU A 279 -3.28 -14.85 -20.83
C LEU A 279 -2.69 -14.74 -19.43
N ARG A 280 -3.26 -13.90 -18.56
CA ARG A 280 -2.86 -13.75 -17.15
C ARG A 280 -3.03 -15.07 -16.38
N LEU A 281 -4.19 -15.74 -16.57
CA LEU A 281 -4.42 -17.04 -15.98
C LEU A 281 -3.39 -18.08 -16.46
N ALA A 282 -3.13 -18.13 -17.77
CA ALA A 282 -2.14 -19.05 -18.33
C ALA A 282 -0.72 -18.78 -17.81
N ALA A 283 -0.38 -17.51 -17.59
CA ALA A 283 0.90 -17.11 -16.98
C ALA A 283 0.98 -17.60 -15.53
N TYR A 284 -0.03 -17.31 -14.71
CA TYR A 284 -0.09 -17.77 -13.31
C TYR A 284 0.05 -19.28 -13.19
N LEU A 285 -0.74 -20.03 -13.94
CA LEU A 285 -0.69 -21.51 -13.96
C LEU A 285 0.66 -22.06 -14.44
N SER A 286 1.49 -21.22 -15.05
CA SER A 286 2.86 -21.56 -15.50
C SER A 286 3.95 -21.04 -14.54
N GLY A 287 3.57 -20.50 -13.36
CA GLY A 287 4.49 -20.01 -12.34
C GLY A 287 4.98 -18.57 -12.58
N PHE A 288 4.25 -17.78 -13.41
CA PHE A 288 4.58 -16.37 -13.66
C PHE A 288 3.57 -15.42 -13.00
N ASP A 289 4.00 -14.18 -12.74
CA ASP A 289 3.12 -13.18 -12.16
C ASP A 289 1.94 -12.82 -13.08
N VAL A 290 0.75 -12.72 -12.48
CA VAL A 290 -0.51 -12.34 -13.14
C VAL A 290 -0.51 -10.92 -13.72
N SER A 291 0.36 -10.01 -13.22
CA SER A 291 0.46 -8.65 -13.73
C SER A 291 1.00 -8.59 -15.16
N LEU A 292 1.79 -9.57 -15.56
CA LEU A 292 2.53 -9.65 -16.84
C LEU A 292 3.51 -8.47 -17.04
N GLU A 293 3.93 -7.78 -15.99
CA GLU A 293 4.78 -6.58 -16.12
C GLU A 293 6.24 -6.91 -16.36
N ALA A 294 6.76 -7.91 -15.69
CA ALA A 294 8.14 -8.39 -15.86
C ALA A 294 8.31 -9.38 -17.03
N CYS A 295 7.20 -9.88 -17.58
CA CYS A 295 7.21 -10.99 -18.53
C CYS A 295 7.44 -10.53 -19.96
N LYS A 296 8.70 -10.42 -20.39
CA LYS A 296 9.04 -10.30 -21.82
C LYS A 296 8.85 -11.63 -22.58
N LYS A 297 9.08 -12.76 -21.90
CA LYS A 297 8.92 -14.13 -22.45
C LYS A 297 8.35 -15.02 -21.34
N ILE A 298 7.28 -15.78 -21.65
CA ILE A 298 6.70 -16.78 -20.78
C ILE A 298 6.98 -18.17 -21.37
N ARG A 299 7.56 -19.05 -20.56
CA ARG A 299 7.64 -20.49 -20.88
C ARG A 299 6.40 -21.16 -20.28
N PHE A 300 5.36 -21.31 -21.08
CA PHE A 300 4.11 -21.95 -20.64
C PHE A 300 4.33 -23.40 -20.24
N LYS A 301 3.76 -23.76 -19.06
CA LYS A 301 3.78 -25.13 -18.53
C LYS A 301 2.41 -25.39 -17.88
N LEU A 302 1.52 -26.07 -18.61
CA LEU A 302 0.15 -26.33 -18.18
C LEU A 302 -0.14 -27.82 -18.18
N SER A 303 -0.84 -28.33 -17.16
CA SER A 303 -1.37 -29.68 -17.14
C SER A 303 -2.46 -29.85 -18.21
N ARG A 304 -2.85 -31.10 -18.51
CA ARG A 304 -3.88 -31.37 -19.50
C ARG A 304 -5.22 -30.71 -19.15
N LYS A 305 -5.63 -30.70 -17.88
CA LYS A 305 -6.86 -30.05 -17.40
C LYS A 305 -6.78 -28.52 -17.57
N GLN A 306 -5.65 -27.91 -17.19
CA GLN A 306 -5.40 -26.49 -17.34
C GLN A 306 -5.36 -26.03 -18.81
N ARG A 307 -4.74 -26.82 -19.70
CA ARG A 307 -4.77 -26.54 -21.15
C ARG A 307 -6.19 -26.52 -21.69
N LYS A 308 -7.03 -27.50 -21.30
CA LYS A 308 -8.45 -27.54 -21.69
C LYS A 308 -9.19 -26.30 -21.18
N LEU A 309 -8.98 -25.90 -19.93
CA LEU A 309 -9.58 -24.70 -19.34
C LEU A 309 -9.19 -23.46 -20.15
N VAL A 310 -7.90 -23.23 -20.37
CA VAL A 310 -7.40 -22.07 -21.11
C VAL A 310 -7.95 -22.05 -22.53
N MET A 311 -7.98 -23.18 -23.24
CA MET A 311 -8.57 -23.28 -24.59
C MET A 311 -10.06 -22.95 -24.60
N THR A 312 -10.83 -23.46 -23.66
CA THR A 312 -12.27 -23.16 -23.53
C THR A 312 -12.53 -21.68 -23.26
N LEU A 313 -11.66 -21.02 -22.46
CA LEU A 313 -11.76 -19.59 -22.19
C LEU A 313 -11.36 -18.75 -23.41
N LEU A 314 -10.36 -19.18 -24.20
CA LEU A 314 -9.96 -18.51 -25.44
C LEU A 314 -11.00 -18.64 -26.56
N ASP A 315 -11.83 -19.69 -26.53
CA ASP A 315 -12.84 -19.94 -27.55
C ASP A 315 -14.14 -19.17 -27.32
N ARG A 316 -13.99 -17.87 -27.06
CA ARG A 316 -15.08 -16.94 -26.81
C ARG A 316 -15.03 -15.76 -27.76
N HIS A 317 -16.17 -15.15 -28.02
CA HIS A 317 -16.24 -13.87 -28.74
C HIS A 317 -15.73 -12.73 -27.85
N MET A 318 -14.45 -12.40 -28.00
CA MET A 318 -13.79 -11.29 -27.33
C MET A 318 -13.12 -10.36 -28.35
N LEU A 319 -12.84 -9.12 -27.97
CA LEU A 319 -12.21 -8.14 -28.84
C LEU A 319 -10.77 -8.53 -29.16
N MET A 320 -10.47 -8.82 -30.41
CA MET A 320 -9.12 -9.20 -30.88
C MET A 320 -8.08 -8.09 -30.70
N GLU A 321 -8.51 -6.83 -30.63
CA GLU A 321 -7.63 -5.69 -30.32
C GLU A 321 -6.82 -5.92 -29.06
N ASP A 322 -7.42 -6.57 -28.04
CA ASP A 322 -6.75 -6.87 -26.77
C ASP A 322 -5.50 -7.74 -26.95
N MET A 323 -5.48 -8.63 -27.95
CA MET A 323 -4.33 -9.49 -28.22
C MET A 323 -3.12 -8.74 -28.83
N ILE A 324 -3.37 -7.63 -29.54
CA ILE A 324 -2.33 -6.89 -30.26
C ILE A 324 -1.31 -6.29 -29.29
N ARG A 325 -1.80 -5.76 -28.18
CA ARG A 325 -0.95 -5.13 -27.17
C ARG A 325 0.14 -6.07 -26.61
N ARG A 326 -0.14 -7.39 -26.58
CA ARG A 326 0.77 -8.43 -26.10
C ARG A 326 0.99 -9.53 -27.14
N ARG A 327 1.01 -9.16 -28.42
CA ARG A 327 1.06 -10.07 -29.56
C ARG A 327 2.10 -11.18 -29.42
N GLY A 328 3.30 -10.85 -28.98
CA GLY A 328 4.37 -11.84 -28.81
C GLY A 328 4.03 -12.96 -27.82
N LEU A 329 3.44 -12.61 -26.67
CA LEU A 329 3.02 -13.58 -25.64
C LEU A 329 1.85 -14.44 -26.14
N PHE A 330 0.84 -13.85 -26.83
CA PHE A 330 -0.25 -14.62 -27.41
C PHE A 330 0.23 -15.57 -28.49
N LEU A 331 1.13 -15.17 -29.38
CA LEU A 331 1.70 -16.08 -30.39
C LEU A 331 2.49 -17.22 -29.75
N ALA A 332 3.18 -16.98 -28.62
CA ALA A 332 3.84 -18.04 -27.87
C ALA A 332 2.81 -19.00 -27.22
N LEU A 333 1.75 -18.46 -26.60
CA LEU A 333 0.67 -19.25 -26.02
C LEU A 333 -0.04 -20.10 -27.08
N GLY A 334 -0.38 -19.50 -28.23
CA GLY A 334 -1.08 -20.19 -29.32
C GLY A 334 -0.26 -21.33 -29.93
N ARG A 335 1.07 -21.18 -30.03
CA ARG A 335 1.99 -22.25 -30.43
C ARG A 335 2.03 -23.37 -29.38
N TYR A 336 2.15 -23.02 -28.12
CA TYR A 336 2.17 -23.99 -27.02
C TYR A 336 0.87 -24.81 -26.91
N LEU A 337 -0.27 -24.17 -27.11
CA LEU A 337 -1.59 -24.80 -27.05
C LEU A 337 -1.99 -25.56 -28.35
N HIS A 338 -1.22 -25.40 -29.44
CA HIS A 338 -1.54 -25.95 -30.77
C HIS A 338 -2.91 -25.49 -31.28
N VAL A 339 -3.28 -24.21 -31.06
CA VAL A 339 -4.63 -23.68 -31.33
C VAL A 339 -5.09 -23.95 -32.77
N GLY A 340 -4.20 -23.90 -33.76
CA GLY A 340 -4.53 -24.19 -35.17
C GLY A 340 -4.91 -25.64 -35.42
N ALA A 341 -4.32 -26.59 -34.71
CA ALA A 341 -4.64 -28.03 -34.86
C ALA A 341 -5.97 -28.41 -34.19
N GLU A 342 -6.39 -27.63 -33.19
CA GLU A 342 -7.65 -27.83 -32.45
C GLU A 342 -8.81 -26.97 -33.00
N SER A 343 -8.71 -26.47 -34.25
CA SER A 343 -9.69 -25.57 -34.87
C SER A 343 -11.11 -26.10 -34.95
N ASN A 344 -11.30 -27.41 -35.14
CA ASN A 344 -12.61 -28.00 -35.13
C ASN A 344 -13.32 -27.96 -33.78
N LYS A 345 -12.56 -27.96 -32.70
CA LYS A 345 -13.08 -27.95 -31.33
C LYS A 345 -13.17 -26.55 -30.72
N TYR A 346 -12.28 -25.66 -31.15
CA TYR A 346 -12.16 -24.30 -30.65
C TYR A 346 -12.05 -23.31 -31.83
N PRO A 347 -13.12 -23.12 -32.60
CA PRO A 347 -13.09 -22.36 -33.85
C PRO A 347 -12.85 -20.86 -33.64
N HIS A 348 -13.41 -20.27 -32.56
CA HIS A 348 -13.22 -18.84 -32.29
C HIS A 348 -11.78 -18.53 -31.89
N ALA A 349 -11.19 -19.39 -31.05
CA ALA A 349 -9.79 -19.26 -30.70
C ALA A 349 -8.89 -19.40 -31.94
N ALA A 350 -9.14 -20.41 -32.77
CA ALA A 350 -8.38 -20.64 -34.00
C ALA A 350 -8.45 -19.43 -34.97
N HIS A 351 -9.64 -18.86 -35.14
CA HIS A 351 -9.85 -17.67 -35.95
C HIS A 351 -9.05 -16.46 -35.38
N ALA A 352 -9.22 -16.16 -34.08
CA ALA A 352 -8.53 -15.05 -33.43
C ALA A 352 -7.00 -15.14 -33.55
N PHE A 353 -6.43 -16.34 -33.34
CA PHE A 353 -4.97 -16.54 -33.46
C PHE A 353 -4.49 -16.52 -34.91
N ASN A 354 -5.31 -16.95 -35.87
CA ASN A 354 -5.00 -16.83 -37.28
C ASN A 354 -4.91 -15.36 -37.72
N VAL A 355 -5.92 -14.54 -37.40
CA VAL A 355 -5.93 -13.11 -37.65
C VAL A 355 -4.74 -12.41 -36.99
N LEU A 356 -4.47 -12.74 -35.73
CA LEU A 356 -3.34 -12.17 -34.99
C LEU A 356 -1.99 -12.47 -35.65
N ARG A 357 -1.85 -13.65 -36.29
CA ARG A 357 -0.61 -14.08 -36.98
C ARG A 357 -0.49 -13.44 -38.35
N ASN A 358 -1.53 -13.49 -39.14
CA ASN A 358 -1.47 -13.23 -40.58
C ASN A 358 -1.99 -11.84 -40.96
N ASP A 359 -2.96 -11.29 -40.24
CA ASP A 359 -3.67 -10.08 -40.61
C ASP A 359 -3.80 -9.04 -39.47
N HIS A 360 -2.89 -9.05 -38.52
CA HIS A 360 -2.94 -8.14 -37.36
C HIS A 360 -2.86 -6.65 -37.74
N LYS A 361 -2.36 -6.29 -38.92
CA LYS A 361 -2.27 -4.91 -39.40
C LYS A 361 -3.61 -4.36 -39.86
N SER A 362 -4.59 -5.22 -40.21
CA SER A 362 -5.94 -4.80 -40.59
C SER A 362 -6.77 -4.36 -39.40
N ILE A 363 -6.37 -4.74 -38.18
CA ILE A 363 -7.09 -4.38 -36.96
C ILE A 363 -6.80 -2.93 -36.60
N LYS A 364 -7.76 -2.04 -36.86
CA LYS A 364 -7.71 -0.65 -36.41
C LYS A 364 -7.96 -0.62 -34.89
N THR A 365 -6.91 -0.31 -34.12
CA THR A 365 -7.02 -0.23 -32.67
C THR A 365 -7.62 1.09 -32.22
N PHE A 366 -8.25 1.09 -31.06
CA PHE A 366 -8.72 2.31 -30.42
C PHE A 366 -7.60 3.37 -30.28
N ASN A 367 -6.40 2.93 -29.87
CA ASN A 367 -5.26 3.82 -29.72
C ASN A 367 -4.84 4.46 -31.06
N SER A 368 -4.81 3.70 -32.16
CA SER A 368 -4.47 4.29 -33.46
C SER A 368 -5.51 5.30 -33.97
N LYS A 369 -6.80 5.08 -33.66
CA LYS A 369 -7.85 6.06 -33.95
C LYS A 369 -7.72 7.31 -33.08
N LYS A 370 -7.50 7.11 -31.76
CA LYS A 370 -7.28 8.19 -30.79
C LYS A 370 -6.08 9.05 -31.18
N GLU A 371 -4.94 8.44 -31.51
CA GLU A 371 -3.73 9.15 -31.93
C GLU A 371 -3.97 9.99 -33.19
N ALA A 372 -4.66 9.44 -34.20
CA ALA A 372 -4.98 10.17 -35.40
C ALA A 372 -5.85 11.41 -35.11
N LEU A 373 -6.98 11.23 -34.41
CA LEU A 373 -7.87 12.33 -34.05
C LEU A 373 -7.20 13.38 -33.16
N LEU A 374 -6.30 12.93 -32.25
CA LEU A 374 -5.54 13.83 -31.38
C LEU A 374 -4.58 14.71 -32.22
N MET A 375 -3.87 14.11 -33.18
CA MET A 375 -2.97 14.83 -34.09
C MET A 375 -3.74 15.87 -34.90
N ASP A 376 -4.89 15.47 -35.47
CA ASP A 376 -5.75 16.37 -36.24
C ASP A 376 -6.30 17.50 -35.35
N ALA A 377 -6.79 17.23 -34.17
CA ALA A 377 -7.30 18.25 -33.22
C ALA A 377 -6.21 19.23 -32.76
N MET A 378 -4.95 18.80 -32.68
CA MET A 378 -3.80 19.64 -32.34
C MET A 378 -3.21 20.36 -33.57
N GLY A 379 -3.73 20.13 -34.78
CA GLY A 379 -3.20 20.73 -36.01
C GLY A 379 -1.82 20.20 -36.41
N VAL A 380 -1.49 18.96 -36.03
CA VAL A 380 -0.21 18.35 -36.36
C VAL A 380 -0.28 17.64 -37.69
N GLN A 381 0.50 18.08 -38.70
CA GLN A 381 0.54 17.40 -39.97
C GLN A 381 1.10 15.98 -39.89
N GLN A 382 0.36 14.97 -40.35
CA GLN A 382 0.82 13.60 -40.47
C GLN A 382 1.91 13.49 -41.55
N THR A 383 3.12 13.19 -41.17
CA THR A 383 4.15 12.70 -42.11
C THR A 383 3.79 11.30 -42.61
N PRO A 384 3.93 11.00 -43.91
CA PRO A 384 3.64 9.68 -44.47
C PRO A 384 4.40 8.57 -43.74
N LYS A 385 3.70 7.50 -43.36
CA LYS A 385 4.34 6.31 -42.75
C LYS A 385 5.43 5.77 -43.68
N GLY A 386 6.69 5.86 -43.29
CA GLY A 386 7.80 5.29 -44.04
C GLY A 386 9.05 6.15 -44.10
N THR A 387 8.98 7.42 -43.78
CA THR A 387 10.07 8.38 -43.92
C THR A 387 10.32 9.27 -42.72
N ILE A 388 10.09 8.79 -41.50
CA ILE A 388 10.49 9.53 -40.30
C ILE A 388 11.96 9.18 -40.07
N PRO A 389 12.94 10.04 -40.40
CA PRO A 389 14.30 9.85 -39.96
C PRO A 389 14.33 9.94 -38.44
N LYS A 390 15.29 9.31 -37.80
CA LYS A 390 15.62 9.44 -36.35
C LYS A 390 16.07 10.87 -35.99
N LYS A 391 15.41 11.89 -36.51
CA LYS A 391 15.75 13.30 -36.32
C LYS A 391 14.54 14.07 -35.84
N ASP A 392 14.80 15.16 -35.15
CA ASP A 392 13.85 16.12 -34.62
C ASP A 392 12.75 16.45 -35.62
N VAL A 393 11.51 16.22 -35.22
CA VAL A 393 10.33 16.60 -36.02
C VAL A 393 9.81 17.91 -35.46
N GLU A 394 9.73 18.90 -36.32
CA GLU A 394 9.14 20.20 -36.00
C GLU A 394 7.61 20.10 -36.15
N ILE A 395 6.91 20.31 -35.06
CA ILE A 395 5.45 20.26 -35.01
C ILE A 395 4.96 21.69 -34.91
N HIS A 396 4.18 22.12 -35.89
CA HIS A 396 3.52 23.42 -35.85
C HIS A 396 2.15 23.25 -35.19
N LEU A 397 2.03 23.65 -33.94
CA LEU A 397 0.75 23.96 -33.34
C LEU A 397 0.38 25.42 -33.69
N HIS A 398 -0.90 25.72 -33.72
CA HIS A 398 -1.33 27.09 -33.97
C HIS A 398 -0.57 28.05 -33.02
N ASN A 399 0.25 28.94 -33.59
CA ASN A 399 1.17 29.85 -32.90
C ASN A 399 2.36 29.25 -32.15
N THR A 400 2.69 27.96 -32.31
CA THR A 400 3.85 27.37 -31.65
C THR A 400 4.54 26.36 -32.56
N SER A 401 5.86 26.46 -32.72
CA SER A 401 6.65 25.41 -33.37
C SER A 401 7.54 24.75 -32.32
N LEU A 402 7.49 23.42 -32.23
CA LEU A 402 8.23 22.63 -31.27
C LEU A 402 9.03 21.52 -31.94
N LYS A 403 10.32 21.42 -31.61
CA LYS A 403 11.17 20.31 -32.05
C LYS A 403 11.03 19.13 -31.12
N VAL A 404 10.64 17.99 -31.67
CA VAL A 404 10.50 16.74 -30.94
C VAL A 404 11.39 15.68 -31.49
N THR A 405 12.21 15.07 -30.64
CA THR A 405 12.97 13.88 -30.96
C THR A 405 12.11 12.64 -30.76
N ILE A 406 11.69 11.98 -31.84
CA ILE A 406 10.88 10.77 -31.77
C ILE A 406 11.77 9.55 -31.63
N GLY A 407 11.72 8.86 -30.51
CA GLY A 407 12.36 7.57 -30.30
C GLY A 407 11.58 6.39 -30.87
N ASP A 408 12.22 5.23 -31.01
CA ASP A 408 11.76 4.01 -31.71
C ASP A 408 10.42 3.37 -31.25
N THR A 409 9.66 3.96 -30.34
CA THR A 409 8.38 3.44 -29.85
C THR A 409 7.30 4.52 -29.83
N VAL A 410 6.45 4.48 -30.86
CA VAL A 410 5.24 5.30 -30.95
C VAL A 410 4.17 4.69 -30.03
N GLY A 411 3.50 5.50 -29.23
CA GLY A 411 2.49 5.10 -28.28
C GLY A 411 2.41 6.11 -27.14
N ASP A 412 2.49 5.66 -25.93
CA ASP A 412 2.52 6.50 -24.71
C ASP A 412 3.59 7.61 -24.72
N LYS A 413 4.71 7.42 -25.45
CA LYS A 413 5.77 8.43 -25.57
C LYS A 413 5.34 9.59 -26.47
N THR A 414 4.67 9.32 -27.59
CA THR A 414 4.17 10.36 -28.50
C THR A 414 3.13 11.23 -27.80
N LEU A 415 2.21 10.60 -27.06
CA LEU A 415 1.21 11.32 -26.27
C LEU A 415 1.85 12.18 -25.17
N ARG A 416 2.87 11.66 -24.47
CA ARG A 416 3.62 12.42 -23.45
C ARG A 416 4.41 13.57 -24.05
N THR A 417 4.97 13.37 -25.24
CA THR A 417 5.69 14.41 -25.96
C THR A 417 4.73 15.48 -26.43
N LEU A 418 3.59 15.10 -27.00
CA LEU A 418 2.52 16.03 -27.37
C LEU A 418 1.94 16.78 -26.16
N LEU A 419 1.84 16.13 -25.01
CA LEU A 419 1.45 16.76 -23.73
C LEU A 419 2.45 17.81 -23.23
N ALA A 420 3.75 17.56 -23.44
CA ALA A 420 4.79 18.53 -23.13
C ALA A 420 4.79 19.74 -24.10
N MET A 421 4.31 19.52 -25.32
CA MET A 421 4.32 20.51 -26.41
C MET A 421 3.23 21.59 -26.33
N CYS A 422 2.16 21.37 -25.58
CA CYS A 422 1.07 22.36 -25.48
C CYS A 422 1.45 23.62 -24.66
N SER A 423 2.74 23.87 -24.38
CA SER A 423 3.16 24.87 -23.40
C SER A 423 4.04 26.03 -23.90
N GLU A 424 4.43 26.09 -25.18
CA GLU A 424 5.29 27.20 -25.66
C GLU A 424 4.60 28.09 -26.74
N LYS A 425 4.55 29.40 -26.53
CA LYS A 425 3.98 30.40 -27.40
C LYS A 425 5.05 31.05 -28.25
N HIS A 426 4.87 31.06 -29.60
CA HIS A 426 5.52 31.98 -30.54
C HIS A 426 4.55 32.46 -31.64
N GLU A 427 4.63 33.73 -32.00
CA GLU A 427 3.73 34.39 -32.95
C GLU A 427 4.23 34.30 -34.39
N SER A 428 3.39 33.83 -35.34
CA SER A 428 3.49 34.09 -36.78
C SER A 428 2.12 34.38 -37.37
N VAL A 429 2.07 35.31 -38.29
CA VAL A 429 0.83 35.87 -38.90
C VAL A 429 0.39 35.01 -40.09
N GLU A 430 -0.67 34.23 -39.98
CA GLU A 430 -1.38 33.62 -41.11
C GLU A 430 -2.65 34.42 -41.46
N SER A 431 -3.16 34.30 -42.71
CA SER A 431 -4.37 34.99 -43.07
C SER A 431 -5.60 34.52 -42.30
N SER A 432 -6.49 35.41 -41.91
CA SER A 432 -7.65 35.14 -41.06
C SER A 432 -8.62 34.07 -41.59
N GLU A 433 -8.73 33.91 -42.92
CA GLU A 433 -9.59 32.88 -43.56
C GLU A 433 -9.00 31.46 -43.40
N LYS A 434 -7.70 31.31 -43.64
CA LYS A 434 -7.00 30.02 -43.49
C LYS A 434 -7.02 29.56 -42.02
N LEU A 435 -6.86 30.50 -41.10
CA LEU A 435 -6.98 30.28 -39.67
C LEU A 435 -8.38 29.78 -39.27
N ALA A 436 -9.45 30.37 -39.81
CA ALA A 436 -10.82 29.99 -39.51
C ALA A 436 -11.17 28.57 -40.02
N ILE A 437 -10.65 28.18 -41.19
CA ILE A 437 -10.82 26.83 -41.74
C ILE A 437 -10.07 25.81 -40.91
N ASP A 438 -8.82 26.09 -40.55
CA ASP A 438 -7.99 25.23 -39.69
C ASP A 438 -8.66 25.02 -38.34
N LEU A 439 -9.13 26.04 -37.68
CA LEU A 439 -9.85 25.95 -36.39
C LEU A 439 -11.11 25.10 -36.48
N LYS A 440 -11.87 25.21 -37.59
CA LYS A 440 -13.07 24.41 -37.80
C LYS A 440 -12.74 22.93 -37.98
N GLU A 441 -11.75 22.57 -38.81
CA GLU A 441 -11.34 21.20 -39.04
C GLU A 441 -10.80 20.56 -37.73
N ARG A 442 -10.01 21.32 -36.99
CA ARG A 442 -9.49 20.90 -35.68
C ARG A 442 -10.61 20.70 -34.65
N GLY A 443 -11.63 21.58 -34.64
CA GLY A 443 -12.81 21.47 -33.80
C GLY A 443 -13.63 20.22 -34.10
N GLU A 444 -13.81 19.88 -35.38
CA GLU A 444 -14.49 18.65 -35.82
C GLU A 444 -13.72 17.40 -35.36
N ALA A 445 -12.39 17.39 -35.55
CA ALA A 445 -11.52 16.30 -35.06
C ALA A 445 -11.55 16.17 -33.54
N PHE A 446 -11.56 17.29 -32.82
CA PHE A 446 -11.67 17.33 -31.39
C PHE A 446 -12.99 16.74 -30.88
N THR A 447 -14.11 17.14 -31.47
CA THR A 447 -15.43 16.60 -31.13
C THR A 447 -15.50 15.10 -31.39
N ALA A 448 -14.92 14.62 -32.49
CA ALA A 448 -14.80 13.19 -32.78
C ALA A 448 -13.88 12.47 -31.75
N LEU A 449 -12.81 13.12 -31.29
CA LEU A 449 -11.92 12.59 -30.24
C LEU A 449 -12.66 12.43 -28.90
N VAL A 450 -13.40 13.44 -28.46
CA VAL A 450 -14.21 13.42 -27.23
C VAL A 450 -15.24 12.29 -27.34
N SER A 451 -15.94 12.17 -28.47
CA SER A 451 -16.89 11.08 -28.71
C SER A 451 -16.24 9.69 -28.72
N LEU A 452 -15.07 9.54 -29.34
CA LEU A 452 -14.34 8.26 -29.31
C LEU A 452 -13.92 7.90 -27.88
N LEU A 453 -13.39 8.86 -27.12
CA LEU A 453 -12.91 8.64 -25.74
C LEU A 453 -14.07 8.29 -24.80
N SER A 454 -15.26 8.89 -24.98
CA SER A 454 -16.45 8.60 -24.15
C SER A 454 -16.89 7.14 -24.26
N SER A 455 -16.61 6.45 -25.36
CA SER A 455 -16.86 5.00 -25.49
C SER A 455 -16.01 4.12 -24.56
N ARG A 456 -14.97 4.71 -23.93
CA ARG A 456 -14.10 4.05 -22.94
C ARG A 456 -13.89 4.97 -21.74
N PRO A 457 -14.80 4.97 -20.77
CA PRO A 457 -14.81 5.91 -19.64
C PRO A 457 -13.47 6.07 -18.93
N GLY A 458 -12.75 4.96 -18.68
CA GLY A 458 -11.42 5.02 -18.09
C GLY A 458 -10.34 5.67 -18.99
N GLU A 459 -10.47 5.64 -20.31
CA GLU A 459 -9.59 6.39 -21.22
C GLU A 459 -9.98 7.88 -21.26
N PHE A 460 -11.26 8.17 -21.26
CA PHE A 460 -11.76 9.55 -21.14
C PHE A 460 -11.21 10.21 -19.87
N ALA A 461 -11.38 9.55 -18.71
CA ALA A 461 -10.91 10.03 -17.42
C ALA A 461 -9.41 10.37 -17.41
N ARG A 462 -8.57 9.54 -18.02
CA ARG A 462 -7.12 9.79 -18.14
C ARG A 462 -6.74 10.93 -19.05
N ASN A 463 -7.64 11.35 -19.94
CA ASN A 463 -7.37 12.39 -20.92
C ASN A 463 -8.15 13.68 -20.67
N ILE A 464 -8.93 13.82 -19.59
CA ILE A 464 -9.73 15.02 -19.30
C ILE A 464 -8.86 16.29 -19.29
N ASP A 465 -7.75 16.30 -18.53
CA ASP A 465 -6.81 17.43 -18.46
C ASP A 465 -6.32 17.84 -19.86
N LEU A 466 -5.94 16.86 -20.68
CA LEU A 466 -5.51 17.12 -22.06
C LEU A 466 -6.63 17.70 -22.90
N MET A 467 -7.82 17.12 -22.85
CA MET A 467 -8.98 17.58 -23.61
C MET A 467 -9.38 19.00 -23.20
N LEU A 468 -9.36 19.32 -21.92
CA LEU A 468 -9.66 20.67 -21.44
C LEU A 468 -8.66 21.69 -21.98
N ARG A 469 -7.36 21.38 -21.98
CA ARG A 469 -6.34 22.29 -22.54
C ARG A 469 -6.44 22.46 -24.04
N ILE A 470 -6.78 21.41 -24.79
CA ILE A 470 -7.05 21.53 -26.24
C ILE A 470 -8.34 22.32 -26.46
N GLY A 471 -9.38 22.06 -25.66
CA GLY A 471 -10.63 22.79 -25.69
C GLY A 471 -10.43 24.28 -25.42
N ASP A 472 -9.70 24.65 -24.38
CA ASP A 472 -9.36 26.05 -24.07
C ASP A 472 -8.64 26.75 -25.24
N ALA A 473 -7.76 26.02 -25.96
CA ALA A 473 -7.07 26.56 -27.15
C ALA A 473 -7.98 26.68 -28.39
N LEU A 474 -9.09 25.95 -28.46
CA LEU A 474 -10.05 25.99 -29.57
C LEU A 474 -11.22 26.95 -29.30
N GLY A 475 -11.53 27.21 -28.03
CA GLY A 475 -12.59 28.07 -27.55
C GLY A 475 -13.50 27.43 -26.49
N ASP A 476 -14.20 28.28 -25.74
CA ASP A 476 -15.01 27.85 -24.58
C ASP A 476 -16.06 26.78 -24.92
N ASP A 477 -16.65 26.80 -26.08
CA ASP A 477 -17.63 25.81 -26.52
C ASP A 477 -17.07 24.40 -26.54
N TYR A 478 -15.79 24.23 -26.86
CA TYR A 478 -15.13 22.93 -26.90
C TYR A 478 -14.83 22.40 -25.51
N THR A 479 -14.53 23.27 -24.57
CA THR A 479 -14.37 22.92 -23.16
C THR A 479 -15.69 22.41 -22.56
N GLU A 480 -16.80 23.10 -22.89
CA GLU A 480 -18.14 22.66 -22.47
C GLU A 480 -18.53 21.30 -23.06
N ILE A 481 -18.12 20.97 -24.29
CA ILE A 481 -18.32 19.61 -24.84
C ILE A 481 -17.69 18.54 -23.95
N VAL A 482 -16.47 18.77 -23.45
CA VAL A 482 -15.79 17.80 -22.56
C VAL A 482 -16.56 17.64 -21.25
N ILE A 483 -16.93 18.76 -20.61
CA ILE A 483 -17.62 18.77 -19.32
C ILE A 483 -19.00 18.12 -19.44
N ASN A 484 -19.78 18.49 -20.46
CA ASN A 484 -21.09 17.90 -20.72
C ASN A 484 -20.99 16.39 -21.03
N THR A 485 -19.96 15.96 -21.75
CA THR A 485 -19.75 14.52 -22.03
C THR A 485 -19.36 13.77 -20.76
N LEU A 486 -18.53 14.37 -19.91
CA LEU A 486 -18.20 13.82 -18.60
C LEU A 486 -19.48 13.60 -17.77
N GLU A 487 -20.27 14.66 -17.60
CA GLU A 487 -21.47 14.65 -16.75
C GLU A 487 -22.54 13.68 -17.25
N LYS A 488 -22.84 13.69 -18.56
CA LYS A 488 -23.97 12.94 -19.10
C LYS A 488 -23.66 11.48 -19.43
N SER A 489 -22.41 11.15 -19.75
CA SER A 489 -22.09 9.85 -20.34
C SER A 489 -20.96 9.09 -19.67
N VAL A 490 -20.04 9.73 -18.96
CA VAL A 490 -18.80 9.10 -18.51
C VAL A 490 -18.77 8.89 -17.00
N VAL A 491 -19.19 9.89 -16.23
CA VAL A 491 -19.05 9.90 -14.76
C VAL A 491 -19.72 8.69 -14.10
N HIS A 492 -20.89 8.26 -14.63
CA HIS A 492 -21.66 7.13 -14.12
C HIS A 492 -21.00 5.76 -14.36
N GLU A 493 -20.08 5.68 -15.31
CA GLU A 493 -19.35 4.45 -15.65
C GLU A 493 -17.99 4.34 -14.93
N LEU A 494 -17.55 5.41 -14.26
CA LEU A 494 -16.30 5.41 -13.51
C LEU A 494 -16.52 4.75 -12.14
N LYS A 495 -15.50 4.06 -11.65
CA LYS A 495 -15.51 3.51 -10.30
C LYS A 495 -15.41 4.62 -9.26
N ILE A 496 -16.03 4.43 -8.09
CA ILE A 496 -15.99 5.43 -7.01
C ILE A 496 -14.55 5.79 -6.60
N SER A 497 -13.64 4.83 -6.58
CA SER A 497 -12.20 5.05 -6.35
C SER A 497 -11.56 5.97 -7.39
N GLN A 498 -11.98 5.89 -8.67
CA GLN A 498 -11.51 6.77 -9.73
C GLN A 498 -12.10 8.18 -9.61
N LEU A 499 -13.34 8.30 -9.13
CA LEU A 499 -13.96 9.61 -8.88
C LEU A 499 -13.21 10.38 -7.79
N PHE A 500 -12.88 9.74 -6.66
CA PHE A 500 -12.06 10.36 -5.61
C PHE A 500 -10.69 10.77 -6.14
N GLN A 501 -10.00 9.90 -6.88
CA GLN A 501 -8.68 10.18 -7.43
C GLN A 501 -8.70 11.37 -8.42
N LEU A 502 -9.67 11.40 -9.34
CA LEU A 502 -9.82 12.49 -10.30
C LEU A 502 -10.16 13.81 -9.61
N ARG A 503 -11.06 13.77 -8.61
CA ARG A 503 -11.42 14.97 -7.87
C ARG A 503 -10.21 15.57 -7.17
N ALA A 504 -9.45 14.77 -6.45
CA ALA A 504 -8.21 15.21 -5.80
C ALA A 504 -7.20 15.76 -6.81
N TYR A 505 -7.05 15.12 -7.97
CA TYR A 505 -6.20 15.61 -9.05
C TYR A 505 -6.64 16.99 -9.54
N PHE A 506 -7.93 17.23 -9.82
CA PHE A 506 -8.39 18.53 -10.33
C PHE A 506 -8.36 19.62 -9.26
N ASN A 507 -8.54 19.29 -7.99
CA ASN A 507 -8.38 20.23 -6.89
C ASN A 507 -6.92 20.72 -6.74
N SER A 508 -5.94 19.82 -6.96
CA SER A 508 -4.51 20.14 -6.90
C SER A 508 -3.93 20.71 -8.20
N ARG A 509 -4.58 20.45 -9.34
CA ARG A 509 -4.04 20.78 -10.68
C ARG A 509 -3.88 22.27 -10.96
N VAL A 510 -4.63 23.09 -10.26
CA VAL A 510 -4.57 24.57 -10.37
C VAL A 510 -3.38 25.16 -9.62
N VAL A 511 -2.79 24.42 -8.69
CA VAL A 511 -1.55 24.80 -8.00
C VAL A 511 -0.38 24.28 -8.81
N ASN A 512 0.49 25.15 -9.27
CA ASN A 512 1.71 24.75 -9.99
C ASN A 512 2.83 24.51 -9.01
N GLU A 513 3.17 23.25 -8.75
CA GLU A 513 4.28 22.84 -7.88
C GLU A 513 5.67 23.06 -8.53
N GLY A 514 5.71 23.51 -9.77
CA GLY A 514 6.97 23.65 -10.52
C GLY A 514 7.54 22.33 -11.04
N TYR A 515 7.17 21.19 -10.48
CA TYR A 515 7.59 19.85 -10.91
C TYR A 515 6.40 18.90 -11.09
N ARG A 516 6.66 17.75 -11.69
CA ARG A 516 5.64 16.73 -11.92
C ARG A 516 6.17 15.33 -11.68
N TYR A 517 5.38 14.50 -11.03
CA TYR A 517 5.68 13.09 -10.84
C TYR A 517 4.50 12.21 -11.24
N PHE A 518 4.77 10.93 -11.54
CA PHE A 518 3.74 9.89 -11.65
C PHE A 518 4.33 8.50 -11.50
N ILE A 519 3.53 7.60 -10.93
CA ILE A 519 3.87 6.22 -10.67
C ILE A 519 2.94 5.35 -11.50
N PRO A 520 3.37 4.85 -12.69
CA PRO A 520 2.52 4.05 -13.55
C PRO A 520 1.98 2.83 -12.84
N LYS A 521 0.65 2.72 -12.75
CA LYS A 521 -0.05 1.61 -12.08
C LYS A 521 0.35 1.37 -10.64
N GLY A 522 0.87 2.38 -9.95
CA GLY A 522 1.36 2.25 -8.58
C GLY A 522 2.62 1.39 -8.43
N ASN A 523 3.36 1.13 -9.51
CA ASN A 523 4.56 0.30 -9.47
C ASN A 523 5.71 1.05 -8.78
N ARG A 524 6.12 0.58 -7.58
CA ARG A 524 7.12 1.21 -6.72
C ARG A 524 8.49 1.41 -7.39
N ALA A 525 8.85 0.57 -8.36
CA ALA A 525 10.10 0.68 -9.11
C ALA A 525 10.05 1.69 -10.28
N LYS A 526 8.91 2.35 -10.50
CA LYS A 526 8.69 3.21 -11.68
C LYS A 526 8.19 4.60 -11.29
N LEU A 527 9.00 5.35 -10.62
CA LEU A 527 8.79 6.78 -10.46
C LEU A 527 9.28 7.52 -11.71
N PHE A 528 8.41 8.30 -12.34
CA PHE A 528 8.78 9.31 -13.32
C PHE A 528 8.69 10.68 -12.65
N TYR A 529 9.79 11.39 -12.66
CA TYR A 529 9.91 12.72 -12.11
C TYR A 529 10.39 13.70 -13.19
N LEU A 530 9.67 14.77 -13.37
CA LEU A 530 10.00 15.87 -14.26
C LEU A 530 10.29 17.10 -13.41
N GLU A 531 11.48 17.65 -13.52
CA GLU A 531 11.94 18.82 -12.72
C GLU A 531 11.12 20.08 -13.02
N GLU A 532 10.46 20.12 -14.17
CA GLU A 532 9.63 21.23 -14.59
C GLU A 532 8.30 20.72 -15.17
N ASP A 533 7.18 21.23 -14.69
CA ASP A 533 5.87 20.99 -15.30
C ASP A 533 5.60 22.06 -16.36
N LYS A 534 5.85 21.70 -17.62
CA LYS A 534 5.68 22.56 -18.78
C LYS A 534 4.24 22.63 -19.31
N ARG A 535 3.29 22.01 -18.62
CA ARG A 535 1.88 22.08 -19.04
C ARG A 535 1.29 23.44 -18.70
N ASP A 536 0.44 23.94 -19.59
CA ASP A 536 -0.38 25.11 -19.26
C ASP A 536 -1.22 24.82 -18.00
N SER A 537 -1.43 25.84 -17.17
CA SER A 537 -2.37 25.77 -16.07
C SER A 537 -3.79 25.56 -16.60
N LEU A 538 -4.61 24.79 -15.89
CA LEU A 538 -6.04 24.77 -16.14
C LEU A 538 -6.68 26.01 -15.51
N SER A 539 -7.73 26.55 -16.15
CA SER A 539 -8.52 27.58 -15.51
C SER A 539 -9.19 27.02 -14.24
N GLN A 540 -9.19 27.82 -13.17
CA GLN A 540 -9.84 27.46 -11.90
C GLN A 540 -11.30 27.11 -12.11
N ALA A 541 -11.99 27.84 -13.02
CA ALA A 541 -13.38 27.61 -13.34
C ALA A 541 -13.62 26.20 -13.92
N ASN A 542 -12.79 25.77 -14.89
CA ASN A 542 -12.92 24.45 -15.52
C ASN A 542 -12.56 23.33 -14.57
N ALA A 543 -11.50 23.48 -13.77
CA ALA A 543 -11.13 22.52 -12.73
C ALA A 543 -12.26 22.35 -11.69
N ASN A 544 -12.86 23.46 -11.25
CA ASN A 544 -13.99 23.44 -10.32
C ASN A 544 -15.23 22.77 -10.92
N LYS A 545 -15.60 23.03 -12.19
CA LYS A 545 -16.73 22.37 -12.85
C LYS A 545 -16.54 20.85 -12.87
N VAL A 546 -15.34 20.37 -13.24
CA VAL A 546 -15.04 18.94 -13.21
C VAL A 546 -15.10 18.38 -11.79
N SER A 547 -14.49 19.05 -10.81
CA SER A 547 -14.51 18.62 -9.41
C SER A 547 -15.92 18.52 -8.84
N LEU A 548 -16.79 19.47 -9.16
CA LEU A 548 -18.20 19.49 -8.75
C LEU A 548 -19.01 18.37 -9.42
N CYS A 549 -18.79 18.11 -10.71
CA CYS A 549 -19.42 17.00 -11.41
C CYS A 549 -19.06 15.65 -10.77
N LEU A 550 -17.78 15.45 -10.46
CA LEU A 550 -17.31 14.23 -9.78
C LEU A 550 -17.88 14.10 -8.37
N LEU A 551 -17.95 15.18 -7.59
CA LEU A 551 -18.54 15.22 -6.25
C LEU A 551 -20.04 14.90 -6.26
N ALA A 552 -20.76 15.45 -7.23
CA ALA A 552 -22.19 15.17 -7.41
C ALA A 552 -22.46 13.67 -7.60
N GLU A 553 -21.65 13.00 -8.44
CA GLU A 553 -21.78 11.57 -8.66
C GLU A 553 -21.36 10.73 -7.43
N ILE A 554 -20.30 11.13 -6.72
CA ILE A 554 -19.93 10.50 -5.45
C ILE A 554 -21.12 10.57 -4.47
N ASN A 555 -21.68 11.76 -4.26
CA ASN A 555 -22.79 11.96 -3.35
C ASN A 555 -24.06 11.19 -3.78
N ASN A 556 -24.35 11.17 -5.10
CA ASN A 556 -25.47 10.42 -5.64
C ASN A 556 -25.38 8.93 -5.32
N ARG A 557 -24.21 8.30 -5.50
CA ARG A 557 -24.01 6.88 -5.17
C ARG A 557 -24.05 6.60 -3.69
N LEU A 558 -23.40 7.46 -2.90
CA LEU A 558 -23.35 7.27 -1.44
C LEU A 558 -24.72 7.47 -0.80
N SER A 559 -25.54 8.41 -1.27
CA SER A 559 -26.89 8.64 -0.74
C SER A 559 -27.87 7.47 -0.96
N GLN A 560 -27.52 6.53 -1.86
CA GLN A 560 -28.31 5.31 -2.07
C GLN A 560 -27.99 4.20 -1.06
N LYS A 561 -26.93 4.36 -0.26
CA LYS A 561 -26.55 3.41 0.78
C LYS A 561 -27.27 3.73 2.10
N GLU A 562 -27.25 2.80 3.05
CA GLU A 562 -27.88 2.95 4.36
C GLU A 562 -27.39 4.20 5.10
N SER A 563 -28.29 4.80 5.90
CA SER A 563 -27.97 5.94 6.76
C SER A 563 -26.93 5.57 7.81
N LEU A 564 -26.07 6.53 8.15
CA LEU A 564 -25.05 6.39 9.19
C LEU A 564 -25.45 7.09 10.51
N GLY A 565 -26.62 7.75 10.56
CA GLY A 565 -27.04 8.47 11.77
C GLY A 565 -26.15 9.65 12.13
N THR A 566 -25.76 9.76 13.39
CA THR A 566 -24.81 10.75 13.91
C THR A 566 -23.39 10.24 13.69
N VAL A 567 -22.61 10.97 12.90
CA VAL A 567 -21.29 10.53 12.45
C VAL A 567 -20.18 11.34 13.11
N TYR A 568 -19.22 10.67 13.71
CA TYR A 568 -17.95 11.25 14.11
C TYR A 568 -16.90 11.05 13.02
N ILE A 569 -16.13 12.10 12.75
CA ILE A 569 -14.97 12.04 11.84
C ILE A 569 -13.72 12.50 12.58
N ASP A 570 -12.75 11.62 12.72
CA ASP A 570 -11.45 11.96 13.30
C ASP A 570 -10.64 12.85 12.33
N PRO A 571 -10.23 14.06 12.77
CA PRO A 571 -9.38 14.92 11.96
C PRO A 571 -8.03 14.29 11.56
N ALA A 572 -7.52 13.32 12.32
CA ALA A 572 -6.28 12.60 12.02
C ALA A 572 -6.34 11.83 10.69
N LEU A 573 -7.52 11.49 10.21
CA LEU A 573 -7.74 10.84 8.91
C LEU A 573 -7.26 11.66 7.71
N LYS A 574 -7.02 12.96 7.87
CA LYS A 574 -6.40 13.84 6.85
C LYS A 574 -4.98 13.40 6.51
N ASN A 575 -4.31 12.74 7.45
CA ASN A 575 -2.94 12.28 7.30
C ASN A 575 -2.85 10.92 6.58
N ILE A 576 -3.95 10.21 6.43
CA ILE A 576 -3.99 8.87 5.84
C ILE A 576 -4.54 8.94 4.43
N VAL A 577 -3.69 8.63 3.45
CA VAL A 577 -4.05 8.60 2.02
C VAL A 577 -4.97 7.42 1.73
N LEU A 578 -5.94 7.60 0.82
CA LEU A 578 -6.81 6.49 0.39
C LEU A 578 -6.00 5.40 -0.34
N PRO A 579 -6.27 4.11 -0.09
CA PRO A 579 -5.55 2.98 -0.68
C PRO A 579 -5.94 2.73 -2.14
N LEU A 580 -5.79 3.72 -3.02
CA LEU A 580 -6.18 3.64 -4.43
C LEU A 580 -5.22 2.81 -5.29
N SER A 581 -4.03 2.48 -4.78
CA SER A 581 -3.05 1.62 -5.44
C SER A 581 -2.13 0.98 -4.41
N MET A 582 -2.53 -0.19 -3.91
CA MET A 582 -1.78 -0.97 -2.92
C MET A 582 -0.83 -1.98 -3.56
N ARG A 583 -0.11 -1.60 -4.61
CA ARG A 583 1.01 -2.41 -5.12
C ARG A 583 2.25 -2.25 -4.23
N SER A 584 2.05 -2.23 -2.93
CA SER A 584 3.08 -2.51 -1.95
C SER A 584 3.31 -4.00 -1.89
N ILE A 585 4.55 -4.39 -1.70
CA ILE A 585 4.94 -5.78 -1.50
C ILE A 585 5.16 -6.03 -0.01
N ALA A 586 5.22 -4.97 0.80
CA ALA A 586 5.45 -5.09 2.22
C ALA A 586 4.31 -5.88 2.88
N SER A 587 4.66 -6.92 3.60
CA SER A 587 3.84 -7.58 4.58
C SER A 587 4.15 -6.94 5.93
N SER A 588 3.34 -6.02 6.40
CA SER A 588 3.53 -5.43 7.71
C SER A 588 2.22 -5.36 8.48
N LEU A 589 2.31 -5.31 9.79
CA LEU A 589 1.17 -5.19 10.69
C LEU A 589 0.37 -3.91 10.49
N SER A 590 1.04 -2.81 10.22
CA SER A 590 0.41 -1.51 9.94
C SER A 590 0.79 -1.07 8.55
N LEU A 591 -0.02 -1.46 7.57
CA LEU A 591 0.13 -1.03 6.19
C LEU A 591 -0.62 0.29 6.00
N TYR A 592 0.08 1.39 6.21
CA TYR A 592 -0.42 2.67 5.74
C TYR A 592 -0.16 2.82 4.24
N PRO A 593 -1.10 3.36 3.47
CA PRO A 593 -0.88 3.66 2.06
C PRO A 593 0.28 4.63 1.86
N ARG A 594 0.99 4.49 0.75
CA ARG A 594 2.08 5.38 0.36
C ARG A 594 1.64 6.85 0.34
N GLY A 595 2.43 7.73 0.90
CA GLY A 595 2.12 9.14 1.08
C GLY A 595 1.39 9.45 2.38
N SER A 596 0.96 8.44 3.15
CA SER A 596 0.39 8.67 4.48
C SER A 596 1.45 9.24 5.43
N ARG A 597 1.03 10.14 6.28
CA ARG A 597 1.85 10.82 7.28
C ARG A 597 1.47 10.30 8.66
N ILE A 598 2.42 9.73 9.37
CA ILE A 598 2.22 9.13 10.69
C ILE A 598 2.84 10.05 11.73
N PRO A 599 2.06 10.59 12.68
CA PRO A 599 2.61 11.43 13.72
C PRO A 599 3.50 10.61 14.66
N LEU A 600 4.61 11.20 15.08
CA LEU A 600 5.43 10.70 16.17
C LEU A 600 4.76 11.04 17.50
N ASP A 601 5.14 10.30 18.53
CA ASP A 601 4.80 10.69 19.88
C ASP A 601 5.43 12.06 20.22
N LYS A 602 4.66 12.90 20.89
CA LYS A 602 5.12 14.26 21.28
C LYS A 602 6.33 14.24 22.23
N ASP A 603 6.51 13.15 22.95
CA ASP A 603 7.59 12.94 23.90
C ASP A 603 8.80 12.21 23.28
N ALA A 604 8.78 11.96 21.96
CA ALA A 604 9.88 11.34 21.25
C ALA A 604 11.02 12.34 21.00
N ASP A 605 12.15 12.13 21.64
CA ASP A 605 13.37 12.92 21.41
C ASP A 605 14.26 12.26 20.35
N ILE A 606 14.19 10.94 20.24
CA ILE A 606 15.00 10.12 19.33
C ILE A 606 14.09 9.25 18.46
N LEU A 607 14.33 9.30 17.15
CA LEU A 607 13.79 8.31 16.22
C LEU A 607 14.89 7.35 15.79
N ARG A 608 14.78 6.07 16.14
CA ARG A 608 15.65 5.03 15.62
C ARG A 608 15.10 4.49 14.32
N MET A 609 15.81 4.69 13.22
CA MET A 609 15.62 3.94 11.98
C MET A 609 16.46 2.68 12.04
N PHE A 610 15.87 1.52 11.75
CA PHE A 610 16.59 0.26 11.78
C PHE A 610 16.32 -0.59 10.54
N MET A 611 17.27 -1.45 10.23
CA MET A 611 17.19 -2.47 9.22
C MET A 611 17.66 -3.80 9.83
N TYR A 612 16.98 -4.87 9.45
CA TYR A 612 17.37 -6.25 9.76
C TYR A 612 17.47 -7.06 8.49
N TRP A 613 18.46 -7.95 8.41
CA TRP A 613 18.52 -8.97 7.36
C TRP A 613 19.18 -10.25 7.88
N LYS A 614 18.99 -11.35 7.13
CA LYS A 614 19.64 -12.62 7.35
C LYS A 614 20.13 -13.19 6.03
N GLY A 615 21.43 -13.50 5.97
CA GLY A 615 22.09 -14.09 4.81
C GLY A 615 23.55 -13.68 4.70
N GLU A 616 24.31 -14.41 3.87
CA GLU A 616 25.68 -14.05 3.48
C GLU A 616 25.62 -12.95 2.42
N VAL A 617 25.32 -11.74 2.84
CA VAL A 617 25.05 -10.60 2.00
C VAL A 617 25.28 -9.31 2.76
N ASP A 618 25.78 -8.32 2.04
CA ASP A 618 26.04 -6.98 2.54
C ASP A 618 24.87 -6.05 2.23
N PHE A 619 24.17 -5.65 3.29
CA PHE A 619 23.10 -4.64 3.27
C PHE A 619 23.58 -3.38 3.96
N ASP A 620 23.34 -2.23 3.36
CA ASP A 620 23.65 -0.92 3.93
C ASP A 620 22.39 -0.16 4.35
N LEU A 621 22.42 0.38 5.55
CA LEU A 621 21.50 1.41 6.02
C LEU A 621 22.17 2.78 5.96
N SER A 622 21.49 3.75 5.40
CA SER A 622 21.94 5.14 5.38
C SER A 622 20.78 6.12 5.47
N ALA A 623 21.08 7.37 5.84
CA ALA A 623 20.09 8.43 5.86
C ALA A 623 20.68 9.75 5.32
N LYS A 624 19.80 10.53 4.68
CA LYS A 624 20.11 11.82 4.11
C LYS A 624 19.29 12.93 4.77
N ALA A 625 19.95 13.90 5.35
CA ALA A 625 19.34 15.08 5.95
C ALA A 625 19.21 16.21 4.91
N LEU A 626 18.01 16.78 4.80
CA LEU A 626 17.67 17.83 3.85
C LEU A 626 17.03 19.03 4.57
N ASP A 627 17.26 20.23 4.03
CA ASP A 627 16.56 21.44 4.47
C ASP A 627 15.12 21.53 3.90
N GLU A 628 14.39 22.58 4.23
CA GLU A 628 13.05 22.87 3.72
C GLU A 628 13.00 22.99 2.18
N SER A 629 14.07 23.46 1.56
CA SER A 629 14.21 23.59 0.10
C SER A 629 14.69 22.32 -0.59
N TRP A 630 14.79 21.20 0.15
CA TRP A 630 15.28 19.90 -0.32
C TRP A 630 16.76 19.87 -0.71
N ASN A 631 17.58 20.81 -0.21
CA ASN A 631 19.01 20.75 -0.39
C ASN A 631 19.62 19.76 0.60
N THR A 632 20.62 19.01 0.15
CA THR A 632 21.37 18.10 1.03
C THR A 632 22.19 18.91 2.02
N MET A 633 21.98 18.65 3.30
CA MET A 633 22.74 19.25 4.40
C MET A 633 23.82 18.30 4.92
N LYS A 634 23.42 17.06 5.23
CA LYS A 634 24.28 16.03 5.79
C LYS A 634 23.86 14.64 5.32
N ASP A 635 24.77 13.68 5.43
CA ASP A 635 24.56 12.25 5.18
C ASP A 635 25.09 11.45 6.37
N ILE A 636 24.52 10.27 6.62
CA ILE A 636 25.02 9.28 7.57
C ILE A 636 24.90 7.87 6.98
N GLY A 637 25.91 7.04 7.19
CA GLY A 637 26.03 5.66 6.76
C GLY A 637 27.45 5.14 7.04
N TYR A 638 27.83 3.98 6.51
CA TYR A 638 29.13 3.35 6.79
C TYR A 638 30.32 4.28 6.53
N TRP A 639 30.22 5.20 5.54
CA TRP A 639 31.33 6.11 5.17
C TRP A 639 31.50 7.30 6.14
N THR A 640 30.53 7.61 6.97
CA THR A 640 30.61 8.68 7.98
C THR A 640 30.98 8.20 9.36
N TYR A 641 30.93 6.91 9.58
CA TYR A 641 31.19 6.24 10.83
C TYR A 641 32.56 6.59 11.43
N TRP A 642 33.60 6.72 10.61
CA TRP A 642 34.97 7.02 11.03
C TRP A 642 35.16 8.45 11.60
N ASN A 643 34.19 9.32 11.40
CA ASN A 643 34.22 10.69 11.90
C ASN A 643 33.49 10.90 13.22
N CYS A 644 32.84 9.86 13.75
CA CYS A 644 32.21 9.90 15.08
C CYS A 644 33.24 9.53 16.13
N GLU A 645 33.78 10.49 16.86
CA GLU A 645 34.59 10.20 18.04
C GLU A 645 33.73 9.47 19.08
N PRO A 646 34.28 8.44 19.77
CA PRO A 646 33.54 7.77 20.83
C PRO A 646 33.21 8.76 21.92
N ALA A 647 31.93 9.05 22.12
CA ALA A 647 31.51 9.79 23.29
C ALA A 647 31.76 8.94 24.54
N ASP A 648 32.37 9.53 25.59
CA ASP A 648 32.59 8.83 26.87
C ASP A 648 31.29 8.33 27.51
N THR A 649 30.18 8.99 27.15
CA THR A 649 28.83 8.55 27.48
C THR A 649 27.92 8.71 26.26
N TYR A 650 27.08 7.74 26.01
CA TYR A 650 26.16 7.78 24.87
C TYR A 650 25.16 8.95 24.92
N SER A 651 24.92 9.48 26.10
CA SER A 651 24.03 10.62 26.32
C SER A 651 24.56 11.95 25.80
N ASP A 652 25.87 12.07 25.60
CA ASP A 652 26.46 13.34 25.25
C ASP A 652 26.53 13.46 23.71
N TRP A 653 25.55 14.13 23.16
CA TRP A 653 25.52 14.48 21.74
C TRP A 653 26.43 15.68 21.47
N ASN A 654 27.39 15.53 20.58
CA ASN A 654 28.23 16.62 20.13
C ASN A 654 27.38 17.72 19.49
N GLN A 655 27.95 18.97 19.43
CA GLN A 655 27.21 20.12 18.92
C GLN A 655 26.71 19.91 17.47
N ASP A 656 27.51 19.26 16.64
CA ASP A 656 27.23 19.02 15.21
C ASP A 656 26.69 17.60 14.91
N GLU A 657 26.40 16.82 15.96
CA GLU A 657 25.93 15.45 15.85
C GLU A 657 24.39 15.41 15.82
N TRP A 658 23.81 15.14 14.66
CA TRP A 658 22.37 15.05 14.46
C TRP A 658 21.85 13.61 14.45
N ALA A 659 22.75 12.66 14.15
CA ALA A 659 22.42 11.24 14.05
C ALA A 659 23.64 10.37 14.39
N ARG A 660 23.39 9.14 14.84
CA ARG A 660 24.39 8.11 15.16
C ARG A 660 24.10 6.82 14.41
N PHE A 661 25.14 6.22 13.87
CA PHE A 661 25.09 4.97 13.13
C PHE A 661 25.68 3.83 13.95
N SER A 662 25.00 2.68 13.98
CA SER A 662 25.39 1.51 14.79
C SER A 662 26.65 0.80 14.32
N GLY A 663 27.03 0.98 13.05
CA GLY A 663 28.18 0.35 12.42
C GLY A 663 27.80 -0.48 11.21
N ASP A 664 28.81 -0.82 10.43
CA ASP A 664 28.74 -1.51 9.12
C ASP A 664 28.90 -3.03 9.31
N ILE A 665 27.86 -3.78 8.97
CA ILE A 665 27.84 -5.25 9.02
C ILE A 665 27.81 -5.81 7.61
N GLN A 666 28.90 -6.37 7.17
CA GLN A 666 29.06 -6.86 5.80
C GLN A 666 28.54 -8.28 5.54
N ASP A 667 28.16 -9.01 6.59
CA ASP A 667 27.72 -10.39 6.48
C ASP A 667 26.88 -10.80 7.69
N ALA A 668 25.69 -11.36 7.49
CA ALA A 668 24.75 -11.71 8.53
C ALA A 668 24.16 -13.13 8.40
N PRO A 669 24.97 -14.19 8.40
CA PRO A 669 24.46 -15.57 8.23
C PRO A 669 23.50 -16.01 9.35
N LEU A 670 23.65 -15.48 10.54
CA LEU A 670 22.75 -15.72 11.67
C LEU A 670 21.69 -14.62 11.88
N GLY A 671 21.75 -13.56 11.08
CA GLY A 671 20.95 -12.36 11.21
C GLY A 671 21.68 -11.24 11.93
N ALA A 672 21.48 -10.01 11.46
CA ALA A 672 22.04 -8.79 12.04
C ALA A 672 21.14 -7.58 11.77
N ALA A 673 21.42 -6.47 12.46
CA ALA A 673 20.70 -5.21 12.24
C ALA A 673 21.66 -4.04 12.25
N GLU A 674 21.39 -3.07 11.37
CA GLU A 674 21.95 -1.74 11.42
C GLU A 674 20.91 -0.74 11.89
N CYS A 675 21.35 0.27 12.64
CA CYS A 675 20.49 1.29 13.21
C CYS A 675 21.09 2.68 13.01
N ILE A 676 20.20 3.66 12.82
CA ILE A 676 20.53 5.10 12.86
C ILE A 676 19.62 5.76 13.88
N ASP A 677 20.19 6.28 14.94
CA ASP A 677 19.50 7.11 15.92
C ASP A 677 19.53 8.57 15.48
N ILE A 678 18.37 9.17 15.31
CA ILE A 678 18.20 10.56 14.88
C ILE A 678 17.74 11.37 16.07
N ASN A 679 18.51 12.38 16.45
CA ASN A 679 18.10 13.32 17.48
C ASN A 679 17.24 14.43 16.86
N ILE A 680 15.92 14.35 17.12
CA ILE A 680 14.93 15.22 16.50
C ILE A 680 15.19 16.69 16.83
N LYS A 681 15.49 17.01 18.10
CA LYS A 681 15.79 18.35 18.52
C LYS A 681 17.04 18.92 17.85
N LYS A 682 18.13 18.14 17.79
CA LYS A 682 19.36 18.55 17.11
C LYS A 682 19.13 18.79 15.61
N CYS A 683 18.32 17.94 14.96
CA CYS A 683 17.92 18.16 13.57
C CYS A 683 17.22 19.52 13.41
N SER A 684 16.26 19.83 14.27
CA SER A 684 15.54 21.11 14.27
C SER A 684 16.49 22.29 14.50
N ASP A 685 17.36 22.21 15.51
CA ASP A 685 18.34 23.26 15.83
C ASP A 685 19.31 23.55 14.67
N MET A 686 19.58 22.56 13.84
CA MET A 686 20.45 22.65 12.66
C MET A 686 19.72 23.07 11.37
N GLY A 687 18.39 23.22 11.39
CA GLY A 687 17.59 23.53 10.21
C GLY A 687 17.35 22.33 9.28
N ILE A 688 17.58 21.11 9.77
CA ILE A 688 17.22 19.88 9.03
C ILE A 688 15.71 19.71 9.15
N ARG A 689 15.02 19.66 7.99
CA ARG A 689 13.59 19.41 7.94
C ARG A 689 13.28 17.95 7.66
N TYR A 690 13.92 17.37 6.65
CA TYR A 690 13.63 15.99 6.25
C TYR A 690 14.83 15.08 6.46
N VAL A 691 14.57 13.85 6.94
CA VAL A 691 15.56 12.78 6.98
C VAL A 691 15.05 11.60 6.17
N VAL A 692 15.71 11.33 5.06
CA VAL A 692 15.31 10.27 4.10
C VAL A 692 16.09 9.01 4.40
N MET A 693 15.41 7.96 4.84
CA MET A 693 15.96 6.62 5.05
C MET A 693 16.24 5.95 3.71
N PHE A 694 17.39 5.33 3.58
CA PHE A 694 17.78 4.58 2.41
C PHE A 694 18.38 3.24 2.79
N VAL A 695 17.92 2.19 2.12
CA VAL A 695 18.41 0.81 2.29
C VAL A 695 18.80 0.25 0.94
N ASN A 696 19.95 -0.40 0.90
CA ASN A 696 20.42 -1.06 -0.31
C ASN A 696 21.17 -2.37 -0.02
N ILE A 697 21.21 -3.24 -1.03
CA ILE A 697 22.10 -4.38 -1.09
C ILE A 697 23.36 -3.90 -1.80
N PHE A 698 24.50 -3.85 -1.10
CA PHE A 698 25.76 -3.45 -1.66
C PHE A 698 26.30 -4.53 -2.60
N SER A 699 26.31 -5.78 -2.15
CA SER A 699 26.72 -6.93 -2.97
C SER A 699 25.77 -8.10 -2.75
N GLY A 700 25.36 -8.78 -3.81
CA GLY A 700 24.50 -9.95 -3.69
C GLY A 700 23.25 -9.92 -4.56
N GLY A 701 22.20 -10.62 -4.13
CA GLY A 701 20.93 -10.83 -4.84
C GLY A 701 20.00 -9.61 -4.89
N LYS A 702 18.77 -9.82 -4.57
CA LYS A 702 17.68 -8.84 -4.52
C LYS A 702 16.90 -9.03 -3.20
N PHE A 703 16.07 -8.08 -2.81
CA PHE A 703 15.38 -8.13 -1.52
C PHE A 703 14.60 -9.44 -1.30
N GLU A 704 13.95 -9.99 -2.32
CA GLU A 704 13.17 -11.23 -2.20
C GLU A 704 14.01 -12.50 -1.94
N ASP A 705 15.33 -12.42 -2.09
CA ASP A 705 16.23 -13.54 -1.86
C ASP A 705 16.58 -13.69 -0.37
N TYR A 706 16.22 -12.70 0.46
CA TYR A 706 16.64 -12.61 1.86
C TYR A 706 15.45 -12.32 2.78
N ASN A 707 15.57 -12.75 4.06
CA ASN A 707 14.64 -12.33 5.11
C ASN A 707 15.14 -10.98 5.65
N ALA A 708 14.57 -9.89 5.13
CA ALA A 708 14.97 -8.55 5.49
C ALA A 708 13.76 -7.65 5.72
N PHE A 709 13.87 -6.74 6.68
CA PHE A 709 12.87 -5.73 6.97
C PHE A 709 13.50 -4.47 7.55
N VAL A 710 12.73 -3.38 7.50
CA VAL A 710 13.08 -2.08 8.09
C VAL A 710 12.01 -1.63 9.04
N GLY A 711 12.32 -0.66 9.86
CA GLY A 711 11.33 -0.05 10.72
C GLY A 711 11.85 1.16 11.49
N VAL A 712 10.97 1.67 12.36
CA VAL A 712 11.28 2.77 13.25
C VAL A 712 10.85 2.46 14.68
N MET A 713 11.61 2.95 15.63
CA MET A 713 11.33 2.92 17.06
C MET A 713 11.38 4.34 17.62
N GLU A 714 10.36 4.70 18.38
CA GLU A 714 10.27 6.01 19.03
C GLU A 714 10.83 5.94 20.45
N ARG A 715 11.67 6.89 20.85
CA ARG A 715 12.37 6.87 22.13
C ARG A 715 12.40 8.25 22.78
N LYS A 716 12.34 8.31 24.12
CA LYS A 716 12.51 9.53 24.90
C LYS A 716 13.98 9.88 25.10
N ASP A 717 14.82 8.90 25.30
CA ASP A 717 16.24 9.08 25.60
C ASP A 717 17.10 8.09 24.81
N ALA A 718 18.19 8.58 24.29
CA ALA A 718 19.22 7.77 23.66
C ALA A 718 20.02 6.91 24.65
N LYS A 719 19.99 7.21 25.96
CA LYS A 719 20.71 6.47 27.00
C LYS A 719 20.16 5.07 27.25
N VAL A 720 18.87 4.92 27.02
CA VAL A 720 18.19 3.66 27.34
C VAL A 720 18.02 2.92 26.07
N GLY A 721 18.85 1.95 25.86
CA GLY A 721 18.54 1.39 24.78
C GLY A 721 19.01 0.00 24.59
N GLU A 722 18.14 -0.89 24.46
CA GLU A 722 18.36 -2.16 23.84
C GLU A 722 18.52 -1.93 22.34
N LEU A 723 19.34 -2.73 21.69
CA LEU A 723 19.49 -2.67 20.24
C LEU A 723 18.13 -2.76 19.53
N PHE A 724 17.28 -3.64 20.06
CA PHE A 724 15.95 -3.86 19.55
C PHE A 724 14.97 -4.03 20.72
N GLU A 725 13.97 -3.16 20.79
CA GLU A 725 12.89 -3.25 21.76
C GLU A 725 11.56 -3.36 21.01
N PRO A 726 10.96 -4.55 20.97
CA PRO A 726 9.77 -4.81 20.14
C PRO A 726 8.58 -3.94 20.51
N SER A 727 8.41 -3.60 21.80
CA SER A 727 7.31 -2.72 22.24
C SER A 727 7.39 -1.30 21.69
N SER A 728 8.59 -0.81 21.39
CA SER A 728 8.81 0.54 20.81
C SER A 728 8.78 0.57 19.28
N VAL A 729 8.62 -0.58 18.61
CA VAL A 729 8.49 -0.63 17.16
C VAL A 729 7.13 -0.05 16.74
N SER A 730 7.14 1.15 16.20
CA SER A 730 5.93 1.82 15.70
C SER A 730 5.59 1.43 14.26
N GLN A 731 6.60 1.13 13.45
CA GLN A 731 6.41 0.67 12.07
C GLN A 731 7.46 -0.39 11.69
N LYS A 732 7.00 -1.45 11.01
CA LYS A 732 7.85 -2.49 10.39
C LYS A 732 7.41 -2.70 8.95
N LEU A 733 8.36 -2.75 8.02
CA LEU A 733 8.13 -2.97 6.58
C LEU A 733 9.07 -4.07 6.09
N ASP A 734 8.54 -5.17 5.59
CA ASP A 734 9.35 -6.22 4.99
C ASP A 734 9.92 -5.79 3.65
N LEU A 735 11.20 -6.05 3.41
CA LEU A 735 11.89 -5.77 2.16
C LEU A 735 11.72 -6.96 1.22
N VAL A 736 10.95 -6.79 0.17
CA VAL A 736 10.64 -7.85 -0.79
C VAL A 736 10.63 -7.32 -2.23
N GLY A 737 10.79 -8.23 -3.21
CA GLY A 737 10.78 -7.92 -4.63
C GLY A 737 12.15 -7.88 -5.28
N GLU A 738 12.16 -7.50 -6.58
CA GLU A 738 13.37 -7.56 -7.43
C GLU A 738 14.31 -6.35 -7.28
N SER A 739 14.05 -5.45 -6.34
CA SER A 739 14.87 -4.26 -6.12
C SER A 739 16.11 -4.58 -5.27
N LYS A 740 17.13 -3.74 -5.41
CA LYS A 740 18.35 -3.73 -4.61
C LYS A 740 18.48 -2.47 -3.75
N GLY A 741 17.57 -1.52 -3.88
CA GLY A 741 17.58 -0.30 -3.09
C GLY A 741 16.18 0.29 -2.97
N CYS A 742 15.85 0.85 -1.80
CA CYS A 742 14.57 1.48 -1.56
C CYS A 742 14.68 2.66 -0.57
N VAL A 743 13.67 3.52 -0.65
CA VAL A 743 13.37 4.57 0.33
C VAL A 743 12.08 4.14 1.04
N PRO A 744 12.16 3.55 2.23
CA PRO A 744 10.98 3.08 2.95
C PRO A 744 10.21 4.19 3.64
N LEU A 745 10.91 5.09 4.34
CA LEU A 745 10.36 6.10 5.22
C LEU A 745 11.11 7.44 5.08
N ILE A 746 10.42 8.53 5.40
CA ILE A 746 10.98 9.89 5.42
C ILE A 746 10.48 10.60 6.67
N LEU A 747 11.40 10.99 7.58
CA LEU A 747 11.07 11.79 8.75
C LEU A 747 10.87 13.26 8.33
N ASP A 748 9.82 13.91 8.81
CA ASP A 748 9.60 15.34 8.79
C ASP A 748 9.76 15.84 10.22
N VAL A 749 10.88 16.51 10.48
CA VAL A 749 11.29 16.95 11.82
C VAL A 749 10.38 18.07 12.34
N GLU A 750 9.97 19.00 11.46
CA GLU A 750 9.14 20.14 11.83
C GLU A 750 7.72 19.69 12.22
N ASP A 751 7.14 18.78 11.47
CA ASP A 751 5.80 18.28 11.72
C ASP A 751 5.75 17.08 12.68
N MET A 752 6.88 16.70 13.28
CA MET A 752 6.98 15.54 14.19
C MET A 752 6.24 14.31 13.63
N SER A 753 6.60 13.93 12.41
CA SER A 753 5.90 12.85 11.69
C SER A 753 6.83 12.16 10.70
N TYR A 754 6.43 11.00 10.21
CA TYR A 754 7.13 10.39 9.08
C TYR A 754 6.15 10.00 7.96
N PHE A 755 6.62 10.08 6.73
CA PHE A 755 5.89 9.60 5.56
C PHE A 755 6.21 8.14 5.29
N VAL A 756 5.18 7.37 5.00
CA VAL A 756 5.34 6.03 4.40
C VAL A 756 5.64 6.21 2.92
N CYS A 757 6.84 5.85 2.51
CA CYS A 757 7.32 6.04 1.15
C CYS A 757 7.24 4.77 0.31
N ASP A 758 7.82 3.66 0.76
CA ASP A 758 7.83 2.34 0.09
C ASP A 758 8.10 2.44 -1.43
N MET A 759 9.21 3.08 -1.80
CA MET A 759 9.60 3.30 -3.20
C MET A 759 10.98 2.71 -3.48
N ASP A 760 11.08 1.93 -4.55
CA ASP A 760 12.35 1.39 -5.04
C ASP A 760 13.23 2.46 -5.69
N SER A 761 14.49 2.48 -5.33
CA SER A 761 15.46 3.36 -5.95
C SER A 761 16.09 2.72 -7.19
N SER A 762 16.44 1.44 -7.16
CA SER A 762 17.11 0.77 -8.27
C SER A 762 16.82 -0.74 -8.32
N THR A 763 16.79 -1.26 -9.55
CA THR A 763 16.82 -2.71 -9.84
C THR A 763 18.20 -3.14 -10.34
N ARG A 764 19.18 -2.22 -10.41
CA ARG A 764 20.52 -2.44 -10.96
C ARG A 764 21.55 -1.91 -9.98
N ALA A 765 22.61 -2.61 -9.87
CA ALA A 765 23.93 -2.18 -9.51
C ALA A 765 24.44 -2.56 -8.13
N ASP A 766 25.69 -2.91 -8.16
CA ASP A 766 26.58 -3.02 -7.03
C ASP A 766 27.11 -1.63 -6.67
N GLY A 767 27.32 -1.34 -5.39
CA GLY A 767 27.88 -0.08 -4.91
C GLY A 767 26.89 1.10 -4.80
N LEU A 768 25.59 0.83 -4.59
CA LEU A 768 24.60 1.86 -4.30
C LEU A 768 24.78 2.38 -2.87
N ASN A 769 24.65 3.68 -2.68
CA ASN A 769 24.52 4.32 -1.36
C ASN A 769 23.78 5.66 -1.50
N SER A 770 23.46 6.30 -0.37
CA SER A 770 22.72 7.58 -0.36
C SER A 770 23.43 8.70 -1.10
N SER A 771 24.75 8.65 -1.20
CA SER A 771 25.54 9.64 -1.95
C SER A 771 25.38 9.47 -3.46
N THR A 772 25.47 8.24 -3.96
CA THR A 772 25.36 7.93 -5.41
C THR A 772 23.94 8.06 -5.94
N GLU A 773 22.92 7.72 -5.14
CA GLU A 773 21.50 7.79 -5.47
C GLU A 773 20.81 9.10 -5.02
N SER A 774 21.58 10.08 -4.54
CA SER A 774 21.10 11.30 -3.88
C SER A 774 19.97 12.00 -4.63
N LYS A 775 20.16 12.30 -5.92
CA LYS A 775 19.12 12.97 -6.73
C LYS A 775 17.81 12.16 -6.80
N LYS A 776 17.92 10.85 -6.93
CA LYS A 776 16.74 9.97 -7.00
C LYS A 776 16.02 9.87 -5.67
N MET A 777 16.76 9.79 -4.57
CA MET A 777 16.19 9.83 -3.21
C MET A 777 15.42 11.13 -2.97
N ILE A 778 15.99 12.29 -3.32
CA ILE A 778 15.34 13.59 -3.21
C ILE A 778 14.07 13.63 -4.07
N ASN A 779 14.10 13.13 -5.31
CA ASN A 779 12.94 13.09 -6.18
C ASN A 779 11.84 12.16 -5.63
N ILE A 780 12.21 11.03 -5.02
CA ILE A 780 11.28 10.14 -4.32
C ILE A 780 10.66 10.87 -3.13
N ALA A 781 11.48 11.54 -2.32
CA ALA A 781 11.02 12.26 -1.13
C ALA A 781 10.05 13.39 -1.50
N LYS A 782 10.40 14.25 -2.45
CA LYS A 782 9.52 15.29 -2.99
C LYS A 782 8.19 14.73 -3.51
N SER A 783 8.26 13.62 -4.25
CA SER A 783 7.06 12.98 -4.79
C SER A 783 6.18 12.40 -3.69
N THR A 784 6.76 11.85 -2.62
CA THR A 784 6.02 11.29 -1.49
C THR A 784 5.33 12.38 -0.67
N GLU A 785 6.04 13.47 -0.41
CA GLU A 785 5.46 14.64 0.26
C GLU A 785 4.31 15.24 -0.59
N ALA A 786 4.51 15.41 -1.90
CA ALA A 786 3.45 15.87 -2.79
C ALA A 786 2.26 14.90 -2.82
N MET A 787 2.48 13.58 -2.77
CA MET A 787 1.40 12.59 -2.66
C MET A 787 0.55 12.80 -1.40
N SER A 788 1.16 13.11 -0.27
CA SER A 788 0.42 13.35 0.99
C SER A 788 -0.53 14.54 0.90
N ARG A 789 -0.18 15.55 0.09
CA ARG A 789 -0.99 16.78 -0.10
C ARG A 789 -2.01 16.67 -1.24
N THR A 790 -1.71 15.88 -2.27
CA THR A 790 -2.50 15.89 -3.52
C THR A 790 -3.37 14.66 -3.73
N ASN A 791 -3.12 13.56 -3.01
CA ASN A 791 -3.98 12.39 -3.08
C ASN A 791 -5.20 12.54 -2.17
N PRO A 792 -6.33 11.88 -2.50
CA PRO A 792 -7.48 11.88 -1.60
C PRO A 792 -7.13 11.09 -0.32
N THR A 793 -7.69 11.54 0.80
CA THR A 793 -7.44 11.00 2.14
C THR A 793 -8.61 10.16 2.65
N MET A 794 -8.40 9.43 3.74
CA MET A 794 -9.48 8.76 4.46
C MET A 794 -10.51 9.79 4.99
N TYR A 795 -10.07 11.01 5.29
CA TYR A 795 -10.96 12.10 5.66
C TYR A 795 -11.91 12.50 4.53
N ASP A 796 -11.43 12.53 3.27
CA ASP A 796 -12.28 12.82 2.11
C ASP A 796 -13.36 11.76 1.92
N LEU A 797 -13.02 10.48 2.12
CA LEU A 797 -13.98 9.38 2.09
C LEU A 797 -15.00 9.48 3.22
N ALA A 798 -14.52 9.72 4.45
CA ALA A 798 -15.35 9.88 5.63
C ALA A 798 -16.33 11.07 5.47
N LEU A 799 -15.81 12.22 5.05
CA LEU A 799 -16.61 13.43 4.84
C LEU A 799 -17.68 13.22 3.75
N ALA A 800 -17.34 12.61 2.62
CA ALA A 800 -18.30 12.34 1.56
C ALA A 800 -19.43 11.39 2.05
N ASN A 801 -19.09 10.36 2.82
CA ASN A 801 -20.11 9.47 3.42
C ASN A 801 -20.94 10.19 4.48
N ALA A 802 -20.33 10.98 5.35
CA ALA A 802 -21.04 11.72 6.38
C ALA A 802 -22.02 12.74 5.78
N VAL A 803 -21.61 13.45 4.72
CA VAL A 803 -22.47 14.41 4.01
C VAL A 803 -23.63 13.72 3.27
N ALA A 804 -23.37 12.58 2.64
CA ALA A 804 -24.37 11.88 1.83
C ALA A 804 -25.31 11.00 2.65
N ARG A 805 -24.87 10.46 3.81
CA ARG A 805 -25.55 9.40 4.57
C ARG A 805 -25.75 9.75 6.04
N GLY A 806 -25.03 10.76 6.57
CA GLY A 806 -25.15 11.19 7.95
C GLY A 806 -26.38 12.09 8.16
N GLN A 807 -26.99 12.00 9.33
CA GLN A 807 -28.01 12.95 9.78
C GLN A 807 -27.37 14.13 10.52
N ARG A 808 -26.30 13.85 11.27
CA ARG A 808 -25.47 14.81 11.98
C ARG A 808 -24.01 14.46 11.84
N VAL A 809 -23.15 15.46 11.87
CA VAL A 809 -21.68 15.26 11.74
C VAL A 809 -20.97 16.01 12.85
N THR A 810 -20.05 15.35 13.53
CA THR A 810 -19.19 15.96 14.56
C THR A 810 -17.70 15.65 14.28
N LEU A 811 -16.84 16.59 14.65
CA LEU A 811 -15.38 16.41 14.65
C LEU A 811 -14.83 16.22 16.07
N VAL A 812 -15.71 16.17 17.05
CA VAL A 812 -15.38 15.95 18.46
C VAL A 812 -16.01 14.62 18.86
N ASP A 813 -15.22 13.76 19.48
CA ASP A 813 -15.67 12.44 19.94
C ASP A 813 -16.53 12.56 21.21
N LYS A 814 -17.68 13.21 21.05
CA LYS A 814 -18.70 13.39 22.11
C LYS A 814 -20.09 13.46 21.48
N PRO A 815 -21.14 13.04 22.20
CA PRO A 815 -22.52 13.22 21.79
C PRO A 815 -22.81 14.69 21.41
N ILE A 816 -23.61 14.88 20.37
CA ILE A 816 -24.09 16.22 19.99
C ILE A 816 -25.24 16.61 20.88
N GLU A 817 -25.16 17.78 21.52
CA GLU A 817 -26.25 18.35 22.33
C GLU A 817 -26.98 19.42 21.49
N GLU A 818 -28.27 19.23 21.29
CA GLU A 818 -29.16 20.19 20.63
C GLU A 818 -30.25 20.66 21.61
N ILE A 819 -30.56 21.95 21.59
CA ILE A 819 -31.69 22.49 22.36
C ILE A 819 -32.92 22.44 21.46
N VAL A 820 -33.87 21.58 21.78
CA VAL A 820 -35.18 21.45 21.09
C VAL A 820 -36.29 21.73 22.09
N ASN A 821 -37.08 22.78 21.85
CA ASN A 821 -38.17 23.21 22.74
C ASN A 821 -37.73 23.44 24.20
N ASP A 822 -36.55 24.09 24.37
CA ASP A 822 -35.92 24.35 25.69
C ASP A 822 -35.43 23.10 26.44
N GLU A 823 -35.45 21.92 25.82
CA GLU A 823 -34.84 20.70 26.35
C GLU A 823 -33.55 20.36 25.63
N VAL A 824 -32.55 19.89 26.38
CA VAL A 824 -31.29 19.40 25.82
C VAL A 824 -31.48 17.96 25.34
N VAL A 825 -31.46 17.78 24.02
CA VAL A 825 -31.50 16.46 23.39
C VAL A 825 -30.07 16.03 23.08
N LYS A 826 -29.65 14.86 23.57
CA LYS A 826 -28.35 14.26 23.28
C LYS A 826 -28.48 13.26 22.13
N HIS A 827 -27.63 13.42 21.13
CA HIS A 827 -27.52 12.49 20.03
C HIS A 827 -26.19 11.73 20.17
N GLU A 828 -26.29 10.47 20.51
CA GLU A 828 -25.13 9.58 20.59
C GLU A 828 -24.51 9.39 19.20
N ILE A 829 -23.22 9.04 19.16
CA ILE A 829 -22.51 8.77 17.91
C ILE A 829 -22.86 7.36 17.43
N ASP A 830 -23.55 7.29 16.29
CA ASP A 830 -23.98 6.02 15.68
C ASP A 830 -22.88 5.38 14.84
N PHE A 831 -22.01 6.20 14.23
CA PHE A 831 -20.91 5.72 13.37
C PHE A 831 -19.64 6.57 13.54
N ARG A 832 -18.49 5.88 13.52
CA ARG A 832 -17.17 6.50 13.70
C ARG A 832 -16.30 6.26 12.48
N PHE A 833 -15.76 7.34 11.94
CA PHE A 833 -14.61 7.30 11.04
C PHE A 833 -13.39 7.75 11.85
N ASP A 834 -12.62 6.82 12.34
CA ASP A 834 -11.44 7.01 13.18
C ASP A 834 -10.22 6.26 12.64
N MET A 835 -9.15 6.21 13.40
CA MET A 835 -7.93 5.50 12.98
C MET A 835 -8.14 3.99 12.89
N ASP A 836 -9.03 3.40 13.71
CA ASP A 836 -9.36 1.98 13.63
C ASP A 836 -10.07 1.65 12.32
N PHE A 837 -10.98 2.51 11.87
CA PHE A 837 -11.58 2.43 10.54
C PHE A 837 -10.50 2.51 9.44
N ALA A 838 -9.55 3.44 9.56
CA ALA A 838 -8.50 3.63 8.57
C ALA A 838 -7.56 2.42 8.46
N MET A 839 -7.33 1.71 9.55
CA MET A 839 -6.49 0.51 9.58
C MET A 839 -7.15 -0.71 8.91
N GLN A 840 -8.47 -0.77 8.82
CA GLN A 840 -9.20 -1.84 8.13
C GLN A 840 -9.19 -1.63 6.60
N LEU A 841 -8.00 -1.62 6.01
CA LEU A 841 -7.81 -1.31 4.58
C LEU A 841 -8.60 -2.23 3.63
N ASP A 842 -8.77 -3.50 3.98
CA ASP A 842 -9.60 -4.44 3.21
C ASP A 842 -11.06 -4.00 3.19
N THR A 843 -11.61 -3.57 4.33
CA THR A 843 -12.96 -3.02 4.45
C THR A 843 -13.08 -1.73 3.64
N VAL A 844 -12.12 -0.83 3.74
CA VAL A 844 -12.11 0.41 2.93
C VAL A 844 -12.10 0.08 1.44
N MET A 845 -11.20 -0.79 1.00
CA MET A 845 -11.06 -1.15 -0.42
C MET A 845 -12.20 -2.01 -0.97
N GLY A 846 -12.73 -2.93 -0.17
CA GLY A 846 -13.70 -3.94 -0.58
C GLY A 846 -15.16 -3.60 -0.32
N LYS A 847 -15.44 -2.60 0.53
CA LYS A 847 -16.81 -2.23 0.93
C LYS A 847 -17.11 -0.73 0.75
N TRP A 848 -16.16 0.16 1.01
CA TRP A 848 -16.36 1.60 0.96
C TRP A 848 -15.94 2.24 -0.37
N LEU A 849 -14.95 1.67 -1.06
CA LEU A 849 -14.46 2.10 -2.38
C LEU A 849 -14.98 1.20 -3.53
N VAL A 850 -16.06 0.45 -3.29
CA VAL A 850 -16.75 -0.38 -4.29
C VAL A 850 -18.12 0.23 -4.59
N ASP A 851 -18.52 0.15 -5.90
CA ASP A 851 -19.80 0.66 -6.42
C ASP A 851 -20.99 -0.16 -5.93
#